data_6a1234fc5e5cf2b071bbd9cd5e388dc7
#
_entry.id   6a1234fc5e5cf2b071bbd9cd5e388dc7
#
_cell.length_a   1.000
_cell.length_b   1.000
_cell.length_c   1.000
_cell.angle_alpha   90.00
_cell.angle_beta   90.00
_cell.angle_gamma   90.00
#
_symmetry.space_group_name_H-M   'P 1'
#
loop_
_entity.id
_entity.type
_entity.pdbx_description
1 polymer ?
#
loop_
_entity_poly.entity_id
_entity_poly.type
_entity_poly.pdbx_seq_one_letter_code
_entity_poly.pdbx_strand_id
1 'polypeptide(L)'
;MFHNFYRSFLFSVLVLGFTACDQSFHSVEESKRYQFEKLFDIAYTPDTETGANGWFTDAGSWMGFTIPEKKEWVNGFCGPFSLDMNRRQWLAKSAVTVGFAGFGNDLFISDSTNYYPGEIYLSAHSANGRISQTLHFIDASNALLTIGTDENKALMFTGDQWCDEMEIKTNRNFVTARHPSGEIVLLTFGPDILVQESGNNYKAVGNGSNKETQVVISFFTSDKELAAGLQKSMNILNDQHICLLENEKRWNGYLTKVLRADMDPEYDRIAVKSVVTLISNWRTHRGGLLHEGVVPSHAVGYFVGFWAWDSWRFSAALAKFNPELAKNNIRAMFDYQLPDGMIVDCIYTDPSENNGRDSKPPLVCWAVDEIFTNTNDTAFVREMFPQLMAYYNWWYLKRDHNRNGKCEYGSTDGTLEAAAWESGMDNAIRFDDARMLKNNPFEDAWSMDQESIDLNAFLALESRLLKKFANMLDIPFEGADYSDKVADYFFDKNNRFFFDRRLADGKFIKEYGCEAYAPLWTKVATPDQVAQMLPLLEDTTKFSTYIPFPTVAADNPKYNPKGYWRGPIWLDQTYFAIRGLRNYGYSKKADEYTLQVFDRLQGLKDDAPIHENYDTHSGERLKAPHFSWSAAHLLMLYDDYGKVFNE
;
A
#
# COMPACT_ATOMS: atom_id res chain seq x y z
N MET A 1 20.54 -38.15 77.98
CA MET A 1 20.28 -38.50 76.57
C MET A 1 18.93 -37.97 76.16
N PHE A 2 18.77 -36.76 76.01
CA PHE A 2 17.62 -35.93 75.54
C PHE A 2 17.89 -34.49 75.90
N HIS A 3 18.61 -33.80 75.05
CA HIS A 3 18.63 -32.35 74.99
C HIS A 3 19.41 -31.99 73.75
N ASN A 4 18.73 -31.50 72.73
CA ASN A 4 19.21 -30.69 71.58
C ASN A 4 18.39 -30.99 70.30
N PHE A 5 17.16 -30.54 70.31
CA PHE A 5 16.34 -30.53 69.09
C PHE A 5 15.31 -29.42 69.10
N TYR A 6 15.63 -28.23 69.55
CA TYR A 6 14.70 -27.10 69.54
C TYR A 6 15.37 -25.75 69.33
N ARG A 7 16.32 -25.66 68.41
CA ARG A 7 16.88 -24.35 68.05
C ARG A 7 17.16 -24.11 66.55
N SER A 8 16.70 -25.03 65.66
CA SER A 8 16.93 -24.89 64.24
C SER A 8 15.65 -24.66 63.39
N PHE A 9 14.50 -24.38 64.02
CA PHE A 9 13.24 -24.26 63.31
C PHE A 9 12.61 -22.85 63.34
N LEU A 10 13.29 -21.87 63.94
CA LEU A 10 12.78 -20.49 63.99
C LEU A 10 13.56 -19.48 63.14
N PHE A 11 14.55 -19.92 62.37
CA PHE A 11 15.30 -19.04 61.45
C PHE A 11 15.02 -19.28 59.98
N SER A 12 14.20 -20.30 59.63
CA SER A 12 13.87 -20.64 58.24
C SER A 12 12.50 -20.10 57.75
N VAL A 13 11.74 -19.42 58.62
CA VAL A 13 10.40 -18.90 58.26
C VAL A 13 10.41 -17.36 58.04
N LEU A 14 11.54 -16.69 58.30
CA LEU A 14 11.64 -15.22 58.07
C LEU A 14 12.43 -14.81 56.82
N VAL A 15 12.84 -15.77 55.96
CA VAL A 15 13.53 -15.49 54.69
C VAL A 15 12.65 -15.84 53.46
N LEU A 16 11.44 -16.37 53.67
CA LEU A 16 10.51 -16.70 52.60
C LEU A 16 9.41 -15.69 52.35
N GLY A 17 9.55 -14.48 52.94
CA GLY A 17 8.58 -13.40 52.83
C GLY A 17 9.00 -12.22 51.96
N PHE A 18 10.15 -12.26 51.26
CA PHE A 18 10.64 -11.14 50.44
C PHE A 18 11.16 -11.53 49.05
N THR A 19 10.67 -12.60 48.46
CA THR A 19 10.97 -12.95 47.07
C THR A 19 9.70 -13.22 46.26
N ALA A 20 8.74 -12.30 46.37
CA ALA A 20 7.57 -12.31 45.51
C ALA A 20 7.25 -10.87 45.07
N CYS A 21 8.24 -10.22 44.46
CA CYS A 21 8.09 -9.05 43.59
C CYS A 21 9.34 -8.95 42.71
N ASP A 22 9.68 -10.05 42.07
CA ASP A 22 10.45 -9.99 40.85
C ASP A 22 9.42 -9.80 39.73
N GLN A 23 8.90 -8.57 39.61
CA GLN A 23 8.43 -8.10 38.33
C GLN A 23 9.64 -8.20 37.41
N SER A 24 9.62 -9.25 36.57
CA SER A 24 10.43 -9.29 35.38
C SER A 24 10.23 -7.95 34.68
N PHE A 25 11.21 -7.06 34.82
CA PHE A 25 11.45 -6.01 33.86
C PHE A 25 11.69 -6.78 32.55
N HIS A 26 10.61 -6.98 31.75
CA HIS A 26 10.80 -7.17 30.33
C HIS A 26 11.63 -5.97 29.91
N SER A 27 12.85 -6.23 29.48
CA SER A 27 13.63 -5.24 28.73
C SER A 27 12.66 -4.69 27.70
N VAL A 28 12.36 -3.41 27.78
CA VAL A 28 11.58 -2.71 26.74
C VAL A 28 12.43 -2.89 25.50
N GLU A 29 12.00 -3.79 24.61
CA GLU A 29 12.67 -3.99 23.32
C GLU A 29 12.61 -2.63 22.64
N GLU A 30 13.79 -2.05 22.34
CA GLU A 30 13.87 -0.71 21.77
C GLU A 30 13.01 -0.66 20.51
N SER A 31 12.12 0.31 20.43
CA SER A 31 11.13 0.36 19.34
C SER A 31 11.84 0.49 18.00
N LYS A 32 11.64 -0.51 17.12
CA LYS A 32 12.29 -0.57 15.81
C LYS A 32 11.94 0.62 14.91
N ARG A 33 10.77 1.26 15.13
CA ARG A 33 10.34 2.41 14.32
C ARG A 33 11.30 3.57 14.37
N TYR A 34 11.90 3.85 15.54
CA TYR A 34 12.79 5.01 15.74
C TYR A 34 14.18 4.85 15.14
N GLN A 35 14.52 3.68 14.59
CA GLN A 35 15.71 3.48 13.77
C GLN A 35 15.55 4.07 12.35
N PHE A 36 14.32 4.44 11.95
CA PHE A 36 13.98 4.91 10.59
C PHE A 36 13.38 6.31 10.63
N GLU A 37 14.25 7.31 10.72
CA GLU A 37 13.88 8.73 10.69
C GLU A 37 13.66 9.23 9.26
N LYS A 38 12.88 10.32 9.11
CA LYS A 38 12.69 11.05 7.84
C LYS A 38 12.39 10.10 6.67
N LEU A 39 11.42 9.20 6.88
CA LEU A 39 11.08 8.22 5.84
C LEU A 39 10.54 8.88 4.58
N PHE A 40 9.70 9.91 4.74
CA PHE A 40 9.11 10.66 3.64
C PHE A 40 9.14 12.15 3.93
N ASP A 41 9.51 12.93 2.91
CA ASP A 41 9.25 14.37 2.90
C ASP A 41 7.78 14.61 2.53
N ILE A 42 6.99 15.03 3.53
CA ILE A 42 5.61 15.45 3.39
C ILE A 42 5.44 16.92 3.82
N ALA A 43 6.52 17.70 3.71
CA ALA A 43 6.47 19.12 4.04
C ALA A 43 5.55 19.86 3.06
N TYR A 44 4.45 20.40 3.56
CA TYR A 44 3.51 21.18 2.78
C TYR A 44 2.64 22.05 3.69
N THR A 45 2.53 23.33 3.35
CA THR A 45 1.63 24.27 4.04
C THR A 45 0.50 24.65 3.09
N PRO A 46 -0.77 24.37 3.41
CA PRO A 46 -1.89 24.76 2.55
C PRO A 46 -1.99 26.28 2.40
N ASP A 47 -1.73 26.77 1.20
CA ASP A 47 -1.85 28.19 0.84
C ASP A 47 -2.56 28.39 -0.51
N THR A 48 -2.81 27.30 -1.24
CA THR A 48 -3.49 27.26 -2.53
C THR A 48 -4.45 26.05 -2.59
N GLU A 49 -5.24 25.97 -3.65
CA GLU A 49 -6.12 24.84 -3.93
C GLU A 49 -5.37 23.57 -4.34
N THR A 50 -4.07 23.65 -4.62
CA THR A 50 -3.25 22.50 -5.01
C THR A 50 -2.97 21.59 -3.81
N GLY A 51 -3.19 20.29 -3.99
CA GLY A 51 -2.91 19.30 -2.95
C GLY A 51 -1.41 19.08 -2.72
N ALA A 52 -1.05 18.54 -1.56
CA ALA A 52 0.30 18.08 -1.26
C ALA A 52 0.69 16.88 -2.14
N ASN A 53 2.00 16.58 -2.22
CA ASN A 53 2.52 15.40 -2.91
C ASN A 53 2.40 14.11 -2.08
N GLY A 54 1.92 14.21 -0.83
CA GLY A 54 1.71 13.09 0.09
C GLY A 54 1.22 13.57 1.45
N TRP A 55 0.61 12.66 2.19
CA TRP A 55 0.07 12.89 3.53
C TRP A 55 0.53 11.80 4.49
N PHE A 56 0.69 12.16 5.75
CA PHE A 56 0.69 11.20 6.84
C PHE A 56 -0.73 10.70 7.04
N THR A 57 -0.94 9.42 6.80
CA THR A 57 -2.19 8.69 7.03
C THR A 57 -1.86 7.25 7.39
N ASP A 58 -2.66 6.61 8.26
CA ASP A 58 -2.42 5.28 8.81
C ASP A 58 -3.74 4.64 9.23
N ALA A 59 -3.70 3.37 9.63
CA ALA A 59 -4.82 2.61 10.18
C ALA A 59 -6.10 2.61 9.30
N GLY A 60 -5.94 2.73 7.99
CA GLY A 60 -7.05 2.73 7.04
C GLY A 60 -7.85 4.03 6.98
N SER A 61 -7.30 5.12 7.47
CA SER A 61 -7.98 6.41 7.55
C SER A 61 -8.23 7.07 6.21
N TRP A 62 -9.34 7.82 6.13
CA TRP A 62 -9.70 8.69 5.01
C TRP A 62 -9.31 10.16 5.27
N MET A 63 -8.55 10.44 6.30
CA MET A 63 -7.95 11.75 6.54
C MET A 63 -6.42 11.68 6.50
N GLY A 64 -5.78 12.80 6.17
CA GLY A 64 -4.34 12.91 6.13
C GLY A 64 -3.85 14.25 6.68
N PHE A 65 -2.58 14.27 7.08
CA PHE A 65 -1.90 15.45 7.62
C PHE A 65 -0.57 15.67 6.92
N THR A 66 -0.09 16.94 6.91
CA THR A 66 1.26 17.27 6.47
C THR A 66 2.03 17.98 7.57
N ILE A 67 3.34 18.02 7.45
CA ILE A 67 4.23 18.82 8.27
C ILE A 67 4.32 20.21 7.64
N PRO A 68 4.20 21.32 8.40
CA PRO A 68 4.31 22.64 7.80
C PRO A 68 5.69 22.86 7.16
N GLU A 69 5.71 23.34 5.90
CA GLU A 69 6.93 23.61 5.15
C GLU A 69 7.68 24.84 5.66
N LYS A 70 6.93 25.86 6.12
CA LYS A 70 7.51 27.13 6.56
C LYS A 70 8.10 26.99 7.96
N LYS A 71 9.36 27.38 8.14
CA LYS A 71 10.02 27.39 9.45
C LYS A 71 9.32 28.30 10.44
N GLU A 72 8.83 29.44 9.98
CA GLU A 72 8.03 30.38 10.76
C GLU A 72 6.56 30.06 10.56
N TRP A 73 5.91 29.51 11.57
CA TRP A 73 4.58 28.96 11.46
C TRP A 73 3.78 29.13 12.75
N VAL A 74 2.46 29.04 12.64
CA VAL A 74 1.53 28.99 13.78
C VAL A 74 1.50 27.57 14.35
N ASN A 75 2.57 27.05 14.80
CA ASN A 75 2.83 25.78 15.47
C ASN A 75 1.71 24.73 15.50
N GLY A 76 1.64 23.86 14.50
CA GLY A 76 0.67 22.75 14.37
C GLY A 76 0.89 21.93 13.11
N PHE A 77 0.40 20.70 13.06
CA PHE A 77 0.33 19.92 11.82
C PHE A 77 -0.74 20.50 10.91
N CYS A 78 -0.50 20.48 9.58
CA CYS A 78 -1.47 20.93 8.59
C CYS A 78 -2.52 19.85 8.34
N GLY A 79 -3.80 20.24 8.26
CA GLY A 79 -4.92 19.36 8.05
C GLY A 79 -5.99 19.39 9.14
N PRO A 80 -6.93 18.40 9.13
CA PRO A 80 -6.96 17.25 8.24
C PRO A 80 -7.32 17.57 6.79
N PHE A 81 -6.85 16.72 5.87
CA PHE A 81 -7.24 16.68 4.48
C PHE A 81 -8.15 15.47 4.24
N SER A 82 -9.26 15.65 3.53
CA SER A 82 -10.13 14.53 3.13
C SER A 82 -9.56 13.82 1.90
N LEU A 83 -9.33 12.50 2.01
CA LEU A 83 -8.71 11.68 0.97
C LEU A 83 -9.73 11.00 0.04
N ASP A 84 -11.02 11.16 0.26
CA ASP A 84 -12.06 10.62 -0.63
C ASP A 84 -12.04 11.32 -1.99
N MET A 85 -12.13 10.57 -3.10
CA MET A 85 -12.02 11.09 -4.46
C MET A 85 -12.99 12.25 -4.72
N ASN A 86 -14.25 12.08 -4.32
CA ASN A 86 -15.33 13.04 -4.58
C ASN A 86 -15.38 14.21 -3.58
N ARG A 87 -14.55 14.17 -2.54
CA ARG A 87 -14.54 15.15 -1.44
C ARG A 87 -13.12 15.53 -1.04
N ARG A 88 -12.20 15.50 -1.98
CA ARG A 88 -10.78 15.72 -1.77
C ARG A 88 -10.48 17.19 -1.52
N GLN A 89 -10.33 17.56 -0.24
CA GLN A 89 -10.11 18.95 0.17
C GLN A 89 -9.43 19.07 1.54
N TRP A 90 -8.76 20.19 1.77
CA TRP A 90 -8.33 20.62 3.10
C TRP A 90 -9.54 21.06 3.90
N LEU A 91 -9.78 20.47 5.08
CA LEU A 91 -10.85 20.84 5.97
C LEU A 91 -10.43 22.01 6.88
N ALA A 92 -9.14 22.11 7.16
CA ALA A 92 -8.51 23.24 7.78
C ALA A 92 -7.06 23.35 7.30
N LYS A 93 -6.48 24.54 7.36
CA LYS A 93 -5.04 24.69 7.21
C LYS A 93 -4.31 23.98 8.36
N SER A 94 -4.80 24.18 9.60
CA SER A 94 -4.48 23.38 10.76
C SER A 94 -5.69 23.35 11.70
N ALA A 95 -6.25 22.18 11.98
CA ALA A 95 -7.37 22.07 12.91
C ALA A 95 -6.96 22.34 14.37
N VAL A 96 -5.69 22.10 14.72
CA VAL A 96 -5.15 22.33 16.07
C VAL A 96 -3.78 23.00 15.95
N THR A 97 -3.72 24.28 16.26
CA THR A 97 -2.48 25.01 16.52
C THR A 97 -2.28 25.19 18.01
N VAL A 98 -1.04 25.23 18.46
CA VAL A 98 -0.67 25.27 19.88
C VAL A 98 0.26 26.45 20.17
N GLY A 99 -0.04 27.20 21.21
CA GLY A 99 0.78 28.29 21.73
C GLY A 99 0.68 28.41 23.25
N PHE A 100 1.36 29.39 23.81
CA PHE A 100 1.26 29.71 25.25
C PHE A 100 0.15 30.71 25.54
N ALA A 101 -0.71 30.42 26.50
CA ALA A 101 -1.82 31.29 26.86
C ALA A 101 -1.31 32.64 27.42
N GLY A 102 -1.95 33.75 27.00
CA GLY A 102 -1.64 35.09 27.47
C GLY A 102 -0.51 35.82 26.70
N PHE A 103 0.11 35.20 25.70
CA PHE A 103 1.22 35.79 24.96
C PHE A 103 0.87 36.24 23.52
N GLY A 104 -0.42 36.28 23.19
CA GLY A 104 -0.89 36.76 21.88
C GLY A 104 -0.50 35.85 20.71
N ASN A 105 -0.20 36.42 19.53
CA ASN A 105 0.27 35.70 18.38
C ASN A 105 1.79 35.44 18.49
N ASP A 106 2.15 34.43 19.25
CA ASP A 106 3.53 34.00 19.43
C ASP A 106 4.04 33.33 18.15
N LEU A 107 5.12 33.83 17.57
CA LEU A 107 5.70 33.26 16.37
C LEU A 107 6.60 32.09 16.76
N PHE A 108 6.28 30.90 16.26
CA PHE A 108 7.10 29.71 16.46
C PHE A 108 8.06 29.49 15.28
N ILE A 109 9.27 29.02 15.62
CA ILE A 109 10.29 28.60 14.66
C ILE A 109 10.48 27.09 14.85
N SER A 110 10.34 26.35 13.76
CA SER A 110 10.54 24.89 13.77
C SER A 110 12.00 24.53 14.07
N ASP A 111 12.20 23.70 15.10
CA ASP A 111 13.50 23.15 15.48
C ASP A 111 13.82 21.86 14.73
N SER A 112 12.83 20.96 14.70
CA SER A 112 12.98 19.65 14.06
C SER A 112 11.63 19.06 13.68
N THR A 113 11.64 18.29 12.60
CA THR A 113 10.50 17.50 12.12
C THR A 113 10.96 16.09 11.80
N ASN A 114 10.05 15.13 11.93
CA ASN A 114 10.35 13.75 11.59
C ASN A 114 9.12 12.99 11.09
N TYR A 115 9.36 11.98 10.25
CA TYR A 115 8.39 10.98 9.84
C TYR A 115 8.95 9.60 10.20
N TYR A 116 8.38 8.96 11.21
CA TYR A 116 8.66 7.57 11.59
C TYR A 116 7.55 6.63 11.10
N PRO A 117 7.75 5.32 11.06
CA PRO A 117 6.65 4.39 10.83
C PRO A 117 5.50 4.61 11.84
N GLY A 118 4.33 5.09 11.34
CA GLY A 118 3.12 5.33 12.14
C GLY A 118 3.15 6.54 13.06
N GLU A 119 4.08 7.49 12.85
CA GLU A 119 4.21 8.70 13.65
C GLU A 119 4.78 9.85 12.85
N ILE A 120 4.26 11.06 13.05
CA ILE A 120 4.96 12.30 12.66
C ILE A 120 5.24 13.16 13.89
N TYR A 121 6.38 13.84 13.85
CA TYR A 121 6.90 14.66 14.94
C TYR A 121 7.22 16.07 14.47
N LEU A 122 6.91 17.05 15.32
CA LEU A 122 7.23 18.47 15.15
C LEU A 122 7.68 19.04 16.49
N SER A 123 8.84 19.70 16.54
CA SER A 123 9.27 20.54 17.66
C SER A 123 9.49 21.96 17.18
N ALA A 124 9.02 22.93 17.92
CA ALA A 124 9.18 24.35 17.64
C ALA A 124 9.35 25.16 18.92
N HIS A 125 10.02 26.31 18.82
CA HIS A 125 10.18 27.24 19.94
C HIS A 125 9.73 28.66 19.57
N SER A 126 9.35 29.39 20.60
CA SER A 126 9.10 30.83 20.55
C SER A 126 9.93 31.53 21.64
N ALA A 127 9.76 32.85 21.78
CA ALA A 127 10.32 33.59 22.90
C ALA A 127 9.81 33.09 24.27
N ASN A 128 8.71 32.36 24.30
CA ASN A 128 8.03 31.91 25.51
C ASN A 128 8.33 30.45 25.90
N GLY A 129 9.01 29.69 25.05
CA GLY A 129 9.39 28.32 25.34
C GLY A 129 9.30 27.39 24.12
N ARG A 130 9.52 26.10 24.37
CA ARG A 130 9.49 25.04 23.37
C ARG A 130 8.23 24.20 23.52
N ILE A 131 7.67 23.78 22.39
CA ILE A 131 6.55 22.84 22.30
C ILE A 131 6.95 21.73 21.33
N SER A 132 6.76 20.47 21.75
CA SER A 132 6.86 19.29 20.87
C SER A 132 5.47 18.72 20.61
N GLN A 133 5.28 18.14 19.44
CA GLN A 133 4.02 17.54 19.02
C GLN A 133 4.31 16.21 18.33
N THR A 134 3.54 15.18 18.67
CA THR A 134 3.52 13.89 17.96
C THR A 134 2.10 13.54 17.58
N LEU A 135 1.91 13.01 16.37
CA LEU A 135 0.61 12.59 15.86
C LEU A 135 0.64 11.11 15.49
N HIS A 136 -0.31 10.36 16.05
CA HIS A 136 -0.50 8.93 15.78
C HIS A 136 -1.95 8.67 15.36
N PHE A 137 -2.15 7.79 14.36
CA PHE A 137 -3.49 7.23 14.13
C PHE A 137 -3.75 6.07 15.11
N ILE A 138 -4.83 6.16 15.86
CA ILE A 138 -5.27 5.11 16.77
C ILE A 138 -6.15 4.09 16.03
N ASP A 139 -7.00 4.60 15.15
CA ASP A 139 -7.83 3.83 14.23
C ASP A 139 -8.18 4.67 12.97
N ALA A 140 -9.03 4.13 12.10
CA ALA A 140 -9.39 4.78 10.85
C ALA A 140 -10.05 6.16 11.00
N SER A 141 -10.70 6.41 12.11
CA SER A 141 -11.43 7.67 12.35
C SER A 141 -10.74 8.61 13.34
N ASN A 142 -9.73 8.15 14.08
CA ASN A 142 -9.19 8.90 15.22
C ASN A 142 -7.66 8.98 15.17
N ALA A 143 -7.14 10.20 15.21
CA ALA A 143 -5.73 10.49 15.44
C ALA A 143 -5.54 11.13 16.82
N LEU A 144 -4.49 10.74 17.54
CA LEU A 144 -4.10 11.27 18.84
C LEU A 144 -2.91 12.20 18.65
N LEU A 145 -3.11 13.47 18.98
CA LEU A 145 -2.08 14.49 19.03
C LEU A 145 -1.60 14.62 20.48
N THR A 146 -0.33 14.31 20.73
CA THR A 146 0.33 14.50 22.03
C THR A 146 1.21 15.74 21.96
N ILE A 147 1.05 16.64 22.92
CA ILE A 147 1.75 17.92 23.01
C ILE A 147 2.57 17.95 24.29
N GLY A 148 3.89 18.13 24.17
CA GLY A 148 4.82 18.25 25.29
C GLY A 148 5.40 19.67 25.40
N THR A 149 5.63 20.13 26.64
CA THR A 149 6.37 21.37 26.93
C THR A 149 7.14 21.25 28.24
N ASP A 150 8.30 21.87 28.30
CA ASP A 150 9.09 21.98 29.54
C ASP A 150 8.69 23.18 30.39
N GLU A 151 7.83 24.05 29.86
CA GLU A 151 7.38 25.29 30.52
C GLU A 151 6.20 25.05 31.47
N ASN A 152 6.20 25.77 32.61
CA ASN A 152 5.06 25.82 33.51
C ASN A 152 4.08 26.93 33.08
N LYS A 153 3.61 26.86 31.84
CA LYS A 153 2.68 27.83 31.24
C LYS A 153 1.47 27.12 30.71
N ALA A 154 0.32 27.75 30.80
CA ALA A 154 -0.90 27.21 30.20
C ALA A 154 -0.76 27.20 28.67
N LEU A 155 -1.14 26.09 28.07
CA LEU A 155 -1.23 25.96 26.60
C LEU A 155 -2.56 26.54 26.12
N MET A 156 -2.52 27.12 24.93
CA MET A 156 -3.67 27.61 24.19
C MET A 156 -3.76 26.92 22.84
N PHE A 157 -4.95 26.48 22.51
CA PHE A 157 -5.25 25.80 21.25
C PHE A 157 -6.28 26.59 20.45
N THR A 158 -6.11 26.61 19.12
CA THR A 158 -7.09 27.20 18.19
C THR A 158 -6.96 26.53 16.81
N GLY A 159 -7.99 26.64 15.98
CA GLY A 159 -7.88 26.28 14.57
C GLY A 159 -7.27 27.41 13.75
N ASP A 160 -6.64 27.09 12.64
CA ASP A 160 -6.15 28.02 11.63
C ASP A 160 -6.81 27.76 10.28
N GLN A 161 -7.48 28.78 9.73
CA GLN A 161 -8.11 28.77 8.40
C GLN A 161 -8.90 27.48 8.10
N TRP A 162 -10.06 27.33 8.73
CA TRP A 162 -11.04 26.33 8.32
C TRP A 162 -11.47 26.58 6.87
N CYS A 163 -11.77 25.51 6.13
CA CYS A 163 -12.27 25.69 4.76
C CYS A 163 -13.60 26.47 4.73
N ASP A 164 -13.91 27.05 3.58
CA ASP A 164 -15.14 27.81 3.40
C ASP A 164 -16.37 26.94 3.74
N GLU A 165 -17.45 27.59 4.21
CA GLU A 165 -18.70 26.97 4.64
C GLU A 165 -18.61 26.06 5.89
N MET A 166 -17.42 25.87 6.50
CA MET A 166 -17.28 25.08 7.73
C MET A 166 -17.97 25.78 8.91
N GLU A 167 -18.93 25.09 9.53
CA GLU A 167 -19.62 25.55 10.76
C GLU A 167 -18.91 25.00 11.99
N ILE A 168 -18.39 25.87 12.86
CA ILE A 168 -17.69 25.51 14.09
C ILE A 168 -18.62 25.68 15.29
N LYS A 169 -18.76 24.61 16.09
CA LYS A 169 -19.51 24.63 17.34
C LYS A 169 -18.69 24.06 18.49
N THR A 170 -18.86 24.60 19.69
CA THR A 170 -18.20 24.12 20.89
C THR A 170 -19.23 23.60 21.91
N ASN A 171 -18.87 22.56 22.64
CA ASN A 171 -19.67 21.99 23.70
C ASN A 171 -18.76 21.37 24.76
N ARG A 172 -18.62 22.03 25.95
CA ARG A 172 -17.72 21.63 27.03
C ARG A 172 -16.27 21.48 26.53
N ASN A 173 -15.80 20.23 26.37
CA ASN A 173 -14.46 19.89 25.93
C ASN A 173 -14.42 19.39 24.46
N PHE A 174 -15.47 19.64 23.69
CA PHE A 174 -15.55 19.27 22.29
C PHE A 174 -15.59 20.49 21.37
N VAL A 175 -14.94 20.36 20.20
CA VAL A 175 -15.16 21.23 19.05
C VAL A 175 -15.65 20.36 17.90
N THR A 176 -16.73 20.75 17.27
CA THR A 176 -17.27 20.09 16.09
C THR A 176 -17.22 21.08 14.93
N ALA A 177 -16.48 20.73 13.89
CA ALA A 177 -16.43 21.47 12.63
C ALA A 177 -17.16 20.66 11.56
N ARG A 178 -18.20 21.23 10.94
CA ARG A 178 -19.07 20.57 9.96
C ARG A 178 -19.02 21.26 8.62
N HIS A 179 -18.80 20.52 7.58
CA HIS A 179 -18.92 20.98 6.20
C HIS A 179 -20.25 20.54 5.59
N PRO A 180 -20.92 21.35 4.73
CA PRO A 180 -22.20 20.99 4.11
C PRO A 180 -22.17 19.71 3.27
N SER A 181 -21.01 19.33 2.72
CA SER A 181 -20.83 18.06 1.98
C SER A 181 -20.86 16.82 2.87
N GLY A 182 -20.90 16.99 4.20
CA GLY A 182 -21.07 15.92 5.17
C GLY A 182 -19.84 15.57 5.99
N GLU A 183 -18.66 16.11 5.67
CA GLU A 183 -17.45 15.93 6.49
C GLU A 183 -17.59 16.61 7.85
N ILE A 184 -17.17 15.89 8.87
CA ILE A 184 -17.22 16.36 10.26
C ILE A 184 -15.86 16.09 10.90
N VAL A 185 -15.21 17.16 11.39
CA VAL A 185 -14.05 17.07 12.26
C VAL A 185 -14.50 17.26 13.69
N LEU A 186 -14.16 16.32 14.58
CA LEU A 186 -14.38 16.42 16.01
C LEU A 186 -13.02 16.54 16.71
N LEU A 187 -12.84 17.61 17.49
CA LEU A 187 -11.71 17.72 18.41
C LEU A 187 -12.19 17.43 19.83
N THR A 188 -11.53 16.51 20.51
CA THR A 188 -11.85 16.14 21.89
C THR A 188 -10.67 16.50 22.78
N PHE A 189 -10.91 17.38 23.76
CA PHE A 189 -9.92 17.85 24.71
C PHE A 189 -10.11 17.17 26.07
N GLY A 190 -9.02 17.11 26.86
CA GLY A 190 -9.07 16.64 28.24
C GLY A 190 -9.94 17.52 29.13
N PRO A 191 -10.40 17.00 30.28
CA PRO A 191 -11.33 17.72 31.19
C PRO A 191 -10.72 18.99 31.80
N ASP A 192 -9.41 19.12 31.82
CA ASP A 192 -8.66 20.28 32.33
C ASP A 192 -8.52 21.42 31.33
N ILE A 193 -9.10 21.28 30.13
CA ILE A 193 -9.04 22.27 29.07
C ILE A 193 -10.40 22.95 28.93
N LEU A 194 -10.43 24.27 29.08
CA LEU A 194 -11.62 25.08 28.87
C LEU A 194 -11.74 25.45 27.38
N VAL A 195 -12.78 24.94 26.74
CA VAL A 195 -13.08 25.24 25.33
C VAL A 195 -14.17 26.31 25.25
N GLN A 196 -13.95 27.32 24.41
CA GLN A 196 -14.88 28.44 24.19
C GLN A 196 -14.99 28.72 22.69
N GLU A 197 -16.15 29.17 22.27
CA GLU A 197 -16.39 29.67 20.93
C GLU A 197 -15.67 31.02 20.70
N SER A 198 -15.11 31.22 19.54
CA SER A 198 -14.37 32.43 19.17
C SER A 198 -14.64 32.82 17.72
N GLY A 199 -15.77 33.51 17.45
CA GLY A 199 -16.24 33.75 16.08
C GLY A 199 -16.57 32.44 15.39
N ASN A 200 -16.19 32.28 14.12
CA ASN A 200 -16.29 30.99 13.43
C ASN A 200 -15.02 30.11 13.68
N ASN A 201 -14.63 30.02 14.94
CA ASN A 201 -13.46 29.25 15.38
C ASN A 201 -13.65 28.90 16.87
N TYR A 202 -12.64 28.27 17.47
CA TYR A 202 -12.60 27.96 18.89
C TYR A 202 -11.32 28.50 19.55
N LYS A 203 -11.37 28.64 20.83
CA LYS A 203 -10.22 28.83 21.70
C LYS A 203 -10.31 27.87 22.88
N ALA A 204 -9.27 27.06 23.05
CA ALA A 204 -9.18 26.14 24.17
C ALA A 204 -7.94 26.47 25.01
N VAL A 205 -8.07 26.49 26.35
CA VAL A 205 -7.00 26.90 27.26
C VAL A 205 -6.86 25.87 28.38
N GLY A 206 -5.65 25.33 28.53
CA GLY A 206 -5.28 24.43 29.61
C GLY A 206 -5.01 25.20 30.93
N ASN A 207 -4.98 24.48 32.06
CA ASN A 207 -4.75 25.05 33.38
C ASN A 207 -3.26 25.30 33.71
N GLY A 208 -2.32 24.91 32.82
CA GLY A 208 -0.87 25.12 33.00
C GLY A 208 -0.17 24.15 33.96
N SER A 209 -0.89 23.16 34.50
CA SER A 209 -0.30 22.19 35.44
C SER A 209 0.34 20.96 34.80
N ASN A 210 0.02 20.68 33.54
CA ASN A 210 0.47 19.48 32.83
C ASN A 210 1.58 19.82 31.84
N LYS A 211 2.68 19.06 31.90
CA LYS A 211 3.78 19.12 30.91
C LYS A 211 3.43 18.40 29.62
N GLU A 212 2.43 17.56 29.63
CA GLU A 212 1.92 16.82 28.49
C GLU A 212 0.40 16.96 28.41
N THR A 213 -0.09 17.16 27.21
CA THR A 213 -1.51 17.35 26.91
C THR A 213 -1.85 16.58 25.64
N GLN A 214 -3.06 15.99 25.59
CA GLN A 214 -3.53 15.24 24.43
C GLN A 214 -4.80 15.85 23.87
N VAL A 215 -4.93 15.76 22.53
CA VAL A 215 -6.12 16.09 21.76
C VAL A 215 -6.42 14.95 20.81
N VAL A 216 -7.66 14.45 20.79
CA VAL A 216 -8.10 13.51 19.75
C VAL A 216 -8.72 14.29 18.60
N ILE A 217 -8.23 14.05 17.39
CA ILE A 217 -8.74 14.58 16.13
C ILE A 217 -9.48 13.45 15.43
N SER A 218 -10.81 13.57 15.31
CA SER A 218 -11.64 12.54 14.68
C SER A 218 -12.27 13.04 13.39
N PHE A 219 -12.49 12.12 12.43
CA PHE A 219 -13.08 12.42 11.15
C PHE A 219 -14.27 11.48 10.86
N PHE A 220 -15.41 12.06 10.51
CA PHE A 220 -16.66 11.37 10.22
C PHE A 220 -17.33 11.97 8.98
N THR A 221 -18.30 11.25 8.40
CA THR A 221 -19.08 11.69 7.23
C THR A 221 -20.59 11.70 7.47
N SER A 222 -21.01 11.40 8.70
CA SER A 222 -22.41 11.42 9.08
C SER A 222 -22.58 11.70 10.59
N ASP A 223 -23.75 12.22 10.95
CA ASP A 223 -24.14 12.39 12.35
C ASP A 223 -24.22 11.07 13.13
N LYS A 224 -24.53 9.97 12.43
CA LYS A 224 -24.56 8.63 13.02
C LYS A 224 -23.14 8.21 13.45
N GLU A 225 -22.15 8.42 12.59
CA GLU A 225 -20.75 8.13 12.89
C GLU A 225 -20.24 9.04 14.02
N LEU A 226 -20.53 10.34 13.96
CA LEU A 226 -20.19 11.28 15.03
C LEU A 226 -20.76 10.83 16.39
N ALA A 227 -22.04 10.48 16.43
CA ALA A 227 -22.69 10.05 17.67
C ALA A 227 -22.04 8.79 18.28
N ALA A 228 -21.66 7.84 17.44
CA ALA A 228 -20.91 6.65 17.86
C ALA A 228 -19.46 6.99 18.27
N GLY A 229 -18.83 7.97 17.59
CA GLY A 229 -17.44 8.37 17.79
C GLY A 229 -17.20 9.21 19.04
N LEU A 230 -18.18 9.96 19.53
CA LEU A 230 -18.04 10.85 20.71
C LEU A 230 -17.53 10.10 21.95
N GLN A 231 -18.13 8.97 22.30
CA GLN A 231 -17.69 8.18 23.46
C GLN A 231 -16.32 7.54 23.20
N LYS A 232 -16.07 7.12 21.97
CA LYS A 232 -14.80 6.50 21.58
C LYS A 232 -13.64 7.48 21.70
N SER A 233 -13.80 8.73 21.25
CA SER A 233 -12.76 9.76 21.36
C SER A 233 -12.41 10.09 22.83
N MET A 234 -13.40 10.09 23.72
CA MET A 234 -13.16 10.23 25.17
C MET A 234 -12.42 9.03 25.76
N ASN A 235 -12.78 7.81 25.35
CA ASN A 235 -12.10 6.60 25.80
C ASN A 235 -10.62 6.62 25.36
N ILE A 236 -10.31 7.07 24.14
CA ILE A 236 -8.94 7.23 23.65
C ILE A 236 -8.14 8.17 24.55
N LEU A 237 -8.71 9.31 24.98
CA LEU A 237 -8.04 10.22 25.91
C LEU A 237 -7.80 9.58 27.28
N ASN A 238 -8.78 8.84 27.80
CA ASN A 238 -8.65 8.17 29.09
C ASN A 238 -7.60 7.05 29.08
N ASP A 239 -7.54 6.31 27.98
CA ASP A 239 -6.69 5.12 27.80
C ASP A 239 -5.53 5.38 26.85
N GLN A 240 -5.11 6.65 26.66
CA GLN A 240 -4.13 7.09 25.67
C GLN A 240 -2.84 6.28 25.68
N HIS A 241 -2.33 5.95 26.87
CA HIS A 241 -1.12 5.15 27.01
C HIS A 241 -1.28 3.76 26.40
N ILE A 242 -2.44 3.12 26.62
CA ILE A 242 -2.75 1.81 26.02
C ILE A 242 -2.84 1.95 24.50
N CYS A 243 -3.52 2.97 23.99
CA CYS A 243 -3.66 3.22 22.56
C CYS A 243 -2.30 3.42 21.86
N LEU A 244 -1.39 4.19 22.48
CA LEU A 244 -0.03 4.40 21.97
C LEU A 244 0.79 3.11 21.98
N LEU A 245 0.71 2.30 23.05
CA LEU A 245 1.36 0.99 23.13
C LEU A 245 0.83 0.03 22.06
N GLU A 246 -0.47 0.01 21.77
CA GLU A 246 -1.05 -0.81 20.72
C GLU A 246 -0.59 -0.37 19.33
N ASN A 247 -0.51 0.94 19.06
CA ASN A 247 0.05 1.48 17.83
C ASN A 247 1.53 1.06 17.68
N GLU A 248 2.33 1.21 18.74
CA GLU A 248 3.74 0.80 18.73
C GLU A 248 3.90 -0.71 18.48
N LYS A 249 3.12 -1.53 19.18
CA LYS A 249 3.11 -2.98 19.02
C LYS A 249 2.73 -3.39 17.59
N ARG A 250 1.75 -2.72 16.99
CA ARG A 250 1.35 -2.96 15.60
C ARG A 250 2.49 -2.70 14.63
N TRP A 251 3.14 -1.54 14.71
CA TRP A 251 4.25 -1.18 13.84
C TRP A 251 5.50 -2.04 14.06
N ASN A 252 5.87 -2.29 15.32
CA ASN A 252 6.96 -3.22 15.63
C ASN A 252 6.66 -4.63 15.12
N GLY A 253 5.39 -5.07 15.18
CA GLY A 253 4.93 -6.33 14.62
C GLY A 253 5.13 -6.42 13.10
N TYR A 254 4.80 -5.35 12.35
CA TYR A 254 5.05 -5.27 10.91
C TYR A 254 6.54 -5.33 10.60
N LEU A 255 7.35 -4.48 11.24
CA LEU A 255 8.78 -4.39 10.99
C LEU A 255 9.51 -5.69 11.35
N THR A 256 9.13 -6.35 12.45
CA THR A 256 9.73 -7.64 12.87
C THR A 256 9.47 -8.75 11.86
N LYS A 257 8.31 -8.76 11.21
CA LYS A 257 7.98 -9.77 10.18
C LYS A 257 8.69 -9.52 8.85
N VAL A 258 9.05 -8.27 8.57
CA VAL A 258 9.59 -7.86 7.28
C VAL A 258 11.12 -7.80 7.30
N LEU A 259 11.71 -7.17 8.32
CA LEU A 259 13.15 -6.95 8.39
C LEU A 259 13.91 -8.27 8.58
N ARG A 260 15.02 -8.41 7.87
CA ARG A 260 15.85 -9.61 7.80
C ARG A 260 17.22 -9.35 8.44
N ALA A 261 17.64 -10.24 9.33
CA ALA A 261 18.95 -10.14 9.99
C ALA A 261 20.15 -10.44 9.06
N ASP A 262 19.89 -11.09 7.91
CA ASP A 262 20.89 -11.46 6.90
C ASP A 262 20.99 -10.45 5.74
N MET A 263 20.21 -9.37 5.79
CA MET A 263 20.26 -8.28 4.80
C MET A 263 21.17 -7.15 5.30
N ASP A 264 21.83 -6.45 4.38
CA ASP A 264 22.57 -5.24 4.74
C ASP A 264 21.59 -4.17 5.25
N PRO A 265 21.82 -3.59 6.45
CA PRO A 265 20.93 -2.58 7.04
C PRO A 265 20.66 -1.36 6.15
N GLU A 266 21.53 -1.04 5.19
CA GLU A 266 21.27 0.07 4.27
C GLU A 266 20.02 -0.16 3.39
N TYR A 267 19.66 -1.44 3.13
CA TYR A 267 18.46 -1.80 2.35
C TYR A 267 17.20 -1.97 3.20
N ASP A 268 17.34 -2.04 4.53
CA ASP A 268 16.19 -2.12 5.44
C ASP A 268 15.26 -0.92 5.27
N ARG A 269 15.83 0.26 5.00
CA ARG A 269 15.05 1.47 4.74
C ARG A 269 14.08 1.30 3.55
N ILE A 270 14.47 0.58 2.50
CA ILE A 270 13.62 0.29 1.32
C ILE A 270 12.42 -0.56 1.73
N ALA A 271 12.67 -1.61 2.52
CA ALA A 271 11.60 -2.47 3.03
C ALA A 271 10.64 -1.70 3.94
N VAL A 272 11.17 -0.88 4.85
CA VAL A 272 10.34 -0.06 5.76
C VAL A 272 9.52 0.98 4.98
N LYS A 273 10.12 1.68 4.02
CA LYS A 273 9.39 2.61 3.14
C LYS A 273 8.28 1.91 2.36
N SER A 274 8.53 0.67 1.91
CA SER A 274 7.52 -0.15 1.23
C SER A 274 6.35 -0.49 2.14
N VAL A 275 6.62 -0.93 3.38
CA VAL A 275 5.58 -1.19 4.38
C VAL A 275 4.78 0.08 4.69
N VAL A 276 5.46 1.21 4.94
CA VAL A 276 4.78 2.48 5.24
C VAL A 276 3.95 2.95 4.04
N THR A 277 4.43 2.80 2.81
CA THR A 277 3.65 3.14 1.60
C THR A 277 2.37 2.31 1.51
N LEU A 278 2.44 0.98 1.68
CA LEU A 278 1.27 0.10 1.66
C LEU A 278 0.27 0.44 2.76
N ILE A 279 0.74 0.70 3.98
CA ILE A 279 -0.13 1.03 5.13
C ILE A 279 -0.71 2.45 5.01
N SER A 280 0.03 3.43 4.50
CA SER A 280 -0.51 4.77 4.25
C SER A 280 -1.54 4.80 3.11
N ASN A 281 -1.56 3.80 2.24
CA ASN A 281 -2.54 3.60 1.19
C ASN A 281 -3.69 2.64 1.59
N TRP A 282 -3.67 2.06 2.76
CA TRP A 282 -4.80 1.30 3.30
C TRP A 282 -6.01 2.22 3.52
N ARG A 283 -7.20 1.77 3.12
CA ARG A 283 -8.49 2.43 3.34
C ARG A 283 -9.50 1.44 3.90
N THR A 284 -10.18 1.84 4.96
CA THR A 284 -11.31 1.08 5.52
C THR A 284 -12.52 1.16 4.60
N HIS A 285 -13.47 0.22 4.78
CA HIS A 285 -14.74 0.22 4.06
C HIS A 285 -15.45 1.58 4.14
N ARG A 286 -16.01 2.04 3.03
CA ARG A 286 -16.74 3.31 2.93
C ARG A 286 -17.58 3.34 1.64
N GLY A 287 -18.85 3.72 1.74
CA GLY A 287 -19.75 3.78 0.57
C GLY A 287 -19.80 2.46 -0.17
N GLY A 288 -19.45 2.46 -1.46
CA GLY A 288 -19.37 1.27 -2.31
C GLY A 288 -18.24 0.32 -2.01
N LEU A 289 -17.20 0.73 -1.27
CA LEU A 289 -16.14 -0.18 -0.84
C LEU A 289 -16.61 -0.96 0.40
N LEU A 290 -17.06 -2.21 0.20
CA LEU A 290 -17.71 -3.02 1.24
C LEU A 290 -16.67 -3.69 2.17
N HIS A 291 -15.47 -3.94 1.70
CA HIS A 291 -14.31 -4.36 2.48
C HIS A 291 -13.21 -3.31 2.42
N GLU A 292 -12.27 -3.40 3.35
CA GLU A 292 -11.06 -2.60 3.35
C GLU A 292 -10.07 -3.10 2.29
N GLY A 293 -9.22 -2.20 1.81
CA GLY A 293 -8.20 -2.53 0.82
C GLY A 293 -7.13 -1.46 0.72
N VAL A 294 -6.26 -1.59 -0.26
CA VAL A 294 -5.15 -0.67 -0.50
C VAL A 294 -5.36 0.03 -1.84
N VAL A 295 -5.24 1.35 -1.85
CA VAL A 295 -5.29 2.16 -3.07
C VAL A 295 -3.91 2.23 -3.72
N PRO A 296 -3.82 2.46 -5.06
CA PRO A 296 -2.53 2.64 -5.73
C PRO A 296 -1.71 3.80 -5.15
N SER A 297 -2.34 4.95 -4.89
CA SER A 297 -1.68 6.11 -4.29
C SER A 297 -2.68 7.08 -3.66
N HIS A 298 -2.48 7.42 -2.38
CA HIS A 298 -3.26 8.47 -1.73
C HIS A 298 -2.92 9.88 -2.24
N ALA A 299 -1.81 10.05 -2.94
CA ALA A 299 -1.37 11.35 -3.43
C ALA A 299 -2.11 11.81 -4.70
N VAL A 300 -2.70 10.88 -5.47
CA VAL A 300 -3.39 11.17 -6.73
C VAL A 300 -4.88 10.90 -6.59
N GLY A 301 -5.71 11.89 -6.93
CA GLY A 301 -7.15 11.86 -6.65
C GLY A 301 -7.89 10.67 -7.25
N TYR A 302 -7.63 10.32 -8.51
CA TYR A 302 -8.28 9.16 -9.15
C TYR A 302 -7.74 7.81 -8.68
N PHE A 303 -6.58 7.76 -8.02
CA PHE A 303 -6.00 6.52 -7.48
C PHE A 303 -6.50 6.16 -6.07
N VAL A 304 -7.64 6.67 -5.62
CA VAL A 304 -8.23 6.34 -4.32
C VAL A 304 -9.39 5.31 -4.41
N GLY A 305 -9.44 4.55 -5.51
CA GLY A 305 -10.23 3.34 -5.68
C GLY A 305 -9.37 2.07 -5.53
N PHE A 306 -9.96 0.90 -5.72
CA PHE A 306 -9.25 -0.39 -5.75
C PHE A 306 -9.26 -0.95 -7.16
N TRP A 307 -8.08 -1.18 -7.74
CA TRP A 307 -7.90 -1.86 -9.02
C TRP A 307 -7.66 -3.35 -8.79
N ALA A 308 -8.22 -4.20 -9.68
CA ALA A 308 -8.18 -5.64 -9.49
C ALA A 308 -6.75 -6.19 -9.42
N TRP A 309 -5.94 -6.05 -10.47
CA TRP A 309 -4.63 -6.67 -10.48
C TRP A 309 -3.61 -5.99 -9.55
N ASP A 310 -3.81 -4.70 -9.22
CA ASP A 310 -3.12 -4.01 -8.14
C ASP A 310 -3.38 -4.69 -6.80
N SER A 311 -4.66 -4.97 -6.52
CA SER A 311 -5.10 -5.64 -5.30
C SER A 311 -4.46 -7.01 -5.13
N TRP A 312 -4.27 -7.76 -6.22
CA TRP A 312 -3.57 -9.05 -6.16
C TRP A 312 -2.12 -8.90 -5.72
N ARG A 313 -1.40 -7.92 -6.26
CA ARG A 313 0.00 -7.63 -5.92
C ARG A 313 0.15 -7.10 -4.50
N PHE A 314 -0.75 -6.19 -4.10
CA PHE A 314 -0.74 -5.66 -2.73
C PHE A 314 -1.00 -6.78 -1.72
N SER A 315 -1.97 -7.65 -2.00
CA SER A 315 -2.30 -8.78 -1.12
C SER A 315 -1.15 -9.78 -1.01
N ALA A 316 -0.43 -10.05 -2.09
CA ALA A 316 0.76 -10.90 -2.04
C ALA A 316 1.86 -10.32 -1.13
N ALA A 317 2.12 -9.01 -1.21
CA ALA A 317 3.09 -8.35 -0.35
C ALA A 317 2.62 -8.24 1.11
N LEU A 318 1.35 -7.91 1.33
CA LEU A 318 0.73 -7.79 2.65
C LEU A 318 0.65 -9.13 3.40
N ALA A 319 0.53 -10.24 2.68
CA ALA A 319 0.40 -11.58 3.26
C ALA A 319 1.45 -11.88 4.33
N LYS A 320 2.65 -11.35 4.18
CA LYS A 320 3.76 -11.54 5.11
C LYS A 320 3.56 -10.82 6.45
N PHE A 321 3.01 -9.61 6.46
CA PHE A 321 2.97 -8.79 7.67
C PHE A 321 1.56 -8.36 8.13
N ASN A 322 0.60 -8.27 7.23
CA ASN A 322 -0.80 -7.96 7.52
C ASN A 322 -1.78 -8.83 6.70
N PRO A 323 -1.85 -10.15 6.97
CA PRO A 323 -2.63 -11.08 6.15
C PRO A 323 -4.14 -10.80 6.19
N GLU A 324 -4.69 -10.21 7.25
CA GLU A 324 -6.12 -9.88 7.29
C GLU A 324 -6.46 -8.77 6.29
N LEU A 325 -5.64 -7.73 6.21
CA LEU A 325 -5.79 -6.70 5.18
C LEU A 325 -5.63 -7.30 3.76
N ALA A 326 -4.69 -8.23 3.58
CA ALA A 326 -4.52 -8.95 2.32
C ALA A 326 -5.78 -9.70 1.89
N LYS A 327 -6.43 -10.42 2.80
CA LYS A 327 -7.70 -11.14 2.55
C LYS A 327 -8.84 -10.19 2.21
N ASN A 328 -8.97 -9.10 2.97
CA ASN A 328 -10.04 -8.12 2.77
C ASN A 328 -9.87 -7.35 1.45
N ASN A 329 -8.64 -7.05 1.06
CA ASN A 329 -8.31 -6.43 -0.21
C ASN A 329 -8.73 -7.32 -1.42
N ILE A 330 -8.62 -8.65 -1.28
CA ILE A 330 -9.15 -9.60 -2.27
C ILE A 330 -10.69 -9.60 -2.23
N ARG A 331 -11.31 -9.74 -1.06
CA ARG A 331 -12.78 -9.73 -0.91
C ARG A 331 -13.40 -8.50 -1.53
N ALA A 332 -12.79 -7.32 -1.34
CA ALA A 332 -13.29 -6.06 -1.89
C ALA A 332 -13.50 -6.11 -3.40
N MET A 333 -12.59 -6.71 -4.16
CA MET A 333 -12.76 -6.85 -5.60
C MET A 333 -13.84 -7.88 -5.97
N PHE A 334 -13.96 -8.95 -5.18
CA PHE A 334 -14.98 -9.98 -5.40
C PHE A 334 -16.39 -9.57 -4.95
N ASP A 335 -16.55 -8.50 -4.16
CA ASP A 335 -17.87 -7.90 -3.88
C ASP A 335 -18.58 -7.45 -5.17
N TYR A 336 -17.82 -7.17 -6.22
CA TYR A 336 -18.31 -6.71 -7.53
C TYR A 336 -18.08 -7.72 -8.66
N GLN A 337 -17.87 -9.00 -8.31
CA GLN A 337 -17.81 -10.05 -9.32
C GLN A 337 -19.15 -10.16 -10.06
N LEU A 338 -19.12 -10.09 -11.39
CA LEU A 338 -20.30 -10.22 -12.22
C LEU A 338 -20.83 -11.66 -12.25
N PRO A 339 -22.12 -11.88 -12.58
CA PRO A 339 -22.73 -13.23 -12.58
C PRO A 339 -22.07 -14.22 -13.53
N ASP A 340 -21.38 -13.75 -14.57
CA ASP A 340 -20.62 -14.58 -15.52
C ASP A 340 -19.20 -14.89 -15.06
N GLY A 341 -18.77 -14.32 -13.93
CA GLY A 341 -17.47 -14.53 -13.30
C GLY A 341 -16.47 -13.40 -13.49
N MET A 342 -16.74 -12.39 -14.32
CA MET A 342 -15.86 -11.24 -14.53
C MET A 342 -15.59 -10.49 -13.23
N ILE A 343 -14.34 -10.09 -13.00
CA ILE A 343 -13.97 -9.08 -12.02
C ILE A 343 -13.81 -7.75 -12.77
N VAL A 344 -14.45 -6.70 -12.27
CA VAL A 344 -14.35 -5.35 -12.86
C VAL A 344 -12.96 -4.77 -12.68
N ASP A 345 -12.54 -3.85 -13.55
CA ASP A 345 -11.23 -3.21 -13.53
C ASP A 345 -10.96 -2.53 -12.19
N CYS A 346 -11.81 -1.60 -11.78
CA CYS A 346 -11.67 -0.88 -10.52
C CYS A 346 -13.02 -0.52 -9.89
N ILE A 347 -12.98 -0.28 -8.55
CA ILE A 347 -14.13 0.05 -7.72
C ILE A 347 -13.82 1.26 -6.82
N TYR A 348 -14.86 2.03 -6.51
CA TYR A 348 -14.76 3.28 -5.77
C TYR A 348 -15.78 3.38 -4.61
N THR A 349 -15.62 4.40 -3.78
CA THR A 349 -16.61 4.76 -2.74
C THR A 349 -17.99 5.08 -3.31
N ASP A 350 -18.04 5.64 -4.52
CA ASP A 350 -19.25 5.79 -5.33
C ASP A 350 -19.29 4.67 -6.38
N PRO A 351 -20.22 3.70 -6.28
CA PRO A 351 -20.29 2.60 -7.24
C PRO A 351 -20.59 3.02 -8.69
N SER A 352 -21.10 4.24 -8.92
CA SER A 352 -21.32 4.75 -10.28
C SER A 352 -20.02 5.05 -11.04
N GLU A 353 -18.90 5.17 -10.31
CA GLU A 353 -17.55 5.36 -10.86
C GLU A 353 -16.83 4.03 -11.15
N ASN A 354 -17.43 2.89 -10.80
CA ASN A 354 -16.79 1.59 -11.04
C ASN A 354 -16.61 1.33 -12.54
N ASN A 355 -15.42 0.87 -12.94
CA ASN A 355 -15.14 0.54 -14.33
C ASN A 355 -15.36 -0.94 -14.61
N GLY A 356 -16.42 -1.26 -15.37
CA GLY A 356 -16.73 -2.61 -15.88
C GLY A 356 -16.49 -2.77 -17.39
N ARG A 357 -15.77 -1.84 -18.05
CA ARG A 357 -15.46 -1.91 -19.48
C ARG A 357 -14.45 -3.01 -19.81
N ASP A 358 -13.66 -3.38 -18.83
CA ASP A 358 -12.59 -4.38 -18.90
C ASP A 358 -12.39 -5.06 -17.56
N SER A 359 -11.58 -6.10 -17.55
CA SER A 359 -11.06 -6.75 -16.36
C SER A 359 -9.57 -6.37 -16.17
N LYS A 360 -8.83 -7.17 -15.42
CA LYS A 360 -7.37 -7.04 -15.26
C LYS A 360 -6.70 -8.43 -15.29
N PRO A 361 -5.39 -8.52 -15.56
CA PRO A 361 -4.71 -9.80 -15.65
C PRO A 361 -4.96 -10.71 -14.44
N PRO A 362 -5.22 -12.02 -14.67
CA PRO A 362 -5.62 -12.97 -13.64
C PRO A 362 -4.40 -13.43 -12.82
N LEU A 363 -4.20 -12.83 -11.65
CA LEU A 363 -3.13 -13.15 -10.71
C LEU A 363 -3.65 -13.37 -9.29
N VAL A 364 -4.96 -13.53 -9.13
CA VAL A 364 -5.59 -13.62 -7.81
C VAL A 364 -5.26 -14.92 -7.08
N CYS A 365 -5.16 -16.05 -7.79
CA CYS A 365 -4.77 -17.32 -7.15
C CYS A 365 -3.33 -17.26 -6.62
N TRP A 366 -2.43 -16.54 -7.28
CA TRP A 366 -1.11 -16.29 -6.73
C TRP A 366 -1.19 -15.51 -5.40
N ALA A 367 -1.98 -14.45 -5.34
CA ALA A 367 -2.16 -13.69 -4.10
C ALA A 367 -2.76 -14.56 -2.97
N VAL A 368 -3.75 -15.40 -3.29
CA VAL A 368 -4.34 -16.36 -2.34
C VAL A 368 -3.32 -17.40 -1.88
N ASP A 369 -2.43 -17.85 -2.78
CA ASP A 369 -1.37 -18.82 -2.45
C ASP A 369 -0.30 -18.18 -1.52
N GLU A 370 0.05 -16.92 -1.73
CA GLU A 370 0.93 -16.16 -0.83
C GLU A 370 0.29 -15.99 0.55
N ILE A 371 -1.02 -15.67 0.62
CA ILE A 371 -1.75 -15.61 1.90
C ILE A 371 -1.74 -16.98 2.58
N PHE A 372 -2.07 -18.05 1.85
CA PHE A 372 -2.06 -19.42 2.40
C PHE A 372 -0.67 -19.81 2.90
N THR A 373 0.37 -19.51 2.13
CA THR A 373 1.76 -19.85 2.50
C THR A 373 2.19 -19.17 3.81
N ASN A 374 1.73 -17.94 4.06
CA ASN A 374 2.07 -17.20 5.28
C ASN A 374 1.15 -17.49 6.46
N THR A 375 -0.05 -18.05 6.26
CA THR A 375 -1.07 -18.21 7.32
C THR A 375 -1.53 -19.64 7.56
N ASN A 376 -1.37 -20.53 6.57
CA ASN A 376 -2.00 -21.85 6.49
C ASN A 376 -3.54 -21.81 6.60
N ASP A 377 -4.19 -20.68 6.21
CA ASP A 377 -5.64 -20.49 6.29
C ASP A 377 -6.39 -21.17 5.14
N THR A 378 -6.70 -22.46 5.33
CA THR A 378 -7.52 -23.23 4.38
C THR A 378 -8.98 -22.78 4.34
N ALA A 379 -9.47 -22.11 5.39
CA ALA A 379 -10.84 -21.60 5.42
C ALA A 379 -11.01 -20.44 4.42
N PHE A 380 -10.05 -19.54 4.35
CA PHE A 380 -10.04 -18.47 3.35
C PHE A 380 -9.94 -19.02 1.91
N VAL A 381 -9.07 -20.02 1.68
CA VAL A 381 -8.99 -20.65 0.36
C VAL A 381 -10.32 -21.29 -0.02
N ARG A 382 -11.00 -21.97 0.92
CA ARG A 382 -12.33 -22.58 0.71
C ARG A 382 -13.41 -21.55 0.43
N GLU A 383 -13.37 -20.42 1.13
CA GLU A 383 -14.27 -19.27 0.92
C GLU A 383 -14.16 -18.76 -0.52
N MET A 384 -12.93 -18.53 -0.98
CA MET A 384 -12.69 -17.87 -2.28
C MET A 384 -12.77 -18.82 -3.48
N PHE A 385 -12.57 -20.11 -3.30
CA PHE A 385 -12.40 -21.08 -4.40
C PHE A 385 -13.51 -21.04 -5.47
N PRO A 386 -14.82 -21.01 -5.14
CA PRO A 386 -15.86 -20.94 -6.16
C PRO A 386 -15.77 -19.68 -7.04
N GLN A 387 -15.45 -18.55 -6.44
CA GLN A 387 -15.34 -17.26 -7.11
C GLN A 387 -14.08 -17.18 -7.98
N LEU A 388 -12.96 -17.75 -7.49
CA LEU A 388 -11.71 -17.89 -8.26
C LEU A 388 -11.94 -18.76 -9.51
N MET A 389 -12.66 -19.89 -9.37
CA MET A 389 -13.02 -20.76 -10.48
C MET A 389 -13.90 -20.05 -11.50
N ALA A 390 -14.87 -19.25 -11.04
CA ALA A 390 -15.75 -18.47 -11.92
C ALA A 390 -14.94 -17.45 -12.74
N TYR A 391 -14.03 -16.71 -12.10
CA TYR A 391 -13.18 -15.74 -12.78
C TYR A 391 -12.21 -16.40 -13.77
N TYR A 392 -11.57 -17.52 -13.39
CA TYR A 392 -10.70 -18.29 -14.28
C TYR A 392 -11.44 -18.77 -15.53
N ASN A 393 -12.65 -19.36 -15.37
CA ASN A 393 -13.44 -19.86 -16.49
C ASN A 393 -13.97 -18.74 -17.39
N TRP A 394 -14.22 -17.54 -16.82
CA TRP A 394 -14.65 -16.36 -17.59
C TRP A 394 -13.66 -16.01 -18.69
N TRP A 395 -12.34 -16.09 -18.46
CA TRP A 395 -11.32 -15.80 -19.46
C TRP A 395 -11.49 -16.67 -20.70
N TYR A 396 -11.61 -17.99 -20.55
CA TYR A 396 -11.81 -18.90 -21.68
C TYR A 396 -13.19 -18.77 -22.33
N LEU A 397 -14.19 -18.34 -21.57
CA LEU A 397 -15.54 -18.12 -22.11
C LEU A 397 -15.61 -16.84 -22.95
N LYS A 398 -14.98 -15.75 -22.51
CA LYS A 398 -15.17 -14.39 -23.04
C LYS A 398 -13.96 -13.84 -23.80
N ARG A 399 -12.79 -14.46 -23.67
CA ARG A 399 -11.49 -13.95 -24.16
C ARG A 399 -10.69 -14.98 -24.97
N ASP A 400 -11.30 -16.06 -25.42
CA ASP A 400 -10.76 -17.05 -26.37
C ASP A 400 -11.57 -16.98 -27.66
N HIS A 401 -11.23 -16.03 -28.55
CA HIS A 401 -11.99 -15.69 -29.75
C HIS A 401 -12.18 -16.88 -30.69
N ASN A 402 -11.12 -17.64 -30.95
CA ASN A 402 -11.11 -18.76 -31.89
C ASN A 402 -11.28 -20.13 -31.22
N ARG A 403 -11.44 -20.16 -29.87
CA ARG A 403 -11.64 -21.36 -29.04
C ARG A 403 -10.52 -22.37 -29.15
N ASN A 404 -9.28 -21.89 -29.24
CA ASN A 404 -8.09 -22.75 -29.31
C ASN A 404 -7.41 -22.95 -27.95
N GLY A 405 -7.95 -22.38 -26.89
CA GLY A 405 -7.42 -22.41 -25.53
C GLY A 405 -6.27 -21.43 -25.30
N LYS A 406 -6.18 -20.37 -26.10
CA LYS A 406 -5.31 -19.22 -25.92
C LYS A 406 -6.15 -17.97 -25.88
N CYS A 407 -6.00 -17.20 -24.81
CA CYS A 407 -6.81 -16.01 -24.60
C CYS A 407 -6.12 -14.76 -25.13
N GLU A 408 -6.95 -13.79 -25.51
CA GLU A 408 -6.57 -12.45 -25.91
C GLU A 408 -7.05 -11.45 -24.85
N TYR A 409 -6.37 -10.31 -24.69
CA TYR A 409 -6.94 -9.18 -23.98
C TYR A 409 -8.11 -8.57 -24.76
N GLY A 410 -9.07 -8.00 -24.05
CA GLY A 410 -10.29 -7.54 -24.68
C GLY A 410 -11.06 -6.49 -23.85
N SER A 411 -12.29 -6.25 -24.24
CA SER A 411 -13.19 -5.32 -23.56
C SER A 411 -14.64 -5.75 -23.65
N THR A 412 -15.49 -5.13 -22.82
CA THR A 412 -16.95 -5.35 -22.89
C THR A 412 -17.60 -4.42 -23.90
N ASP A 413 -16.99 -3.28 -24.19
CA ASP A 413 -17.52 -2.22 -25.07
C ASP A 413 -16.95 -2.22 -26.50
N GLY A 414 -16.00 -3.10 -26.80
CA GLY A 414 -15.38 -3.23 -28.10
C GLY A 414 -14.30 -2.20 -28.42
N THR A 415 -13.88 -1.38 -27.44
CA THR A 415 -12.80 -0.41 -27.63
C THR A 415 -11.43 -1.03 -27.40
N LEU A 416 -10.46 -0.63 -28.23
CA LEU A 416 -9.06 -1.02 -28.07
C LEU A 416 -8.44 -0.40 -26.80
N GLU A 417 -8.89 0.78 -26.43
CA GLU A 417 -8.46 1.46 -25.21
C GLU A 417 -8.75 0.61 -23.97
N ALA A 418 -10.00 0.15 -23.77
CA ALA A 418 -10.34 -0.70 -22.64
C ALA A 418 -9.65 -2.06 -22.71
N ALA A 419 -9.45 -2.62 -23.91
CA ALA A 419 -8.69 -3.86 -24.07
C ALA A 419 -7.20 -3.69 -23.70
N ALA A 420 -6.61 -2.54 -23.99
CA ALA A 420 -5.26 -2.22 -23.53
C ALA A 420 -5.21 -2.05 -22.00
N TRP A 421 -6.22 -1.44 -21.39
CA TRP A 421 -6.37 -1.37 -19.93
C TRP A 421 -6.55 -2.75 -19.29
N GLU A 422 -7.27 -3.67 -19.96
CA GLU A 422 -7.40 -5.06 -19.48
C GLU A 422 -6.03 -5.76 -19.37
N SER A 423 -5.09 -5.42 -20.25
CA SER A 423 -3.70 -5.93 -20.16
C SER A 423 -2.90 -5.27 -19.02
N GLY A 424 -3.36 -4.12 -18.52
CA GLY A 424 -2.63 -3.25 -17.60
C GLY A 424 -1.45 -2.50 -18.24
N MET A 425 -1.11 -2.80 -19.50
CA MET A 425 -0.02 -2.16 -20.23
C MET A 425 -0.57 -1.16 -21.27
N ASP A 426 -1.25 -0.14 -20.80
CA ASP A 426 -2.17 0.77 -21.50
C ASP A 426 -1.73 1.25 -22.88
N ASN A 427 -0.43 1.45 -23.10
CA ASN A 427 0.10 1.93 -24.36
C ASN A 427 1.29 1.09 -24.87
N ALA A 428 1.32 -0.21 -24.54
CA ALA A 428 2.38 -1.11 -24.98
C ALA A 428 2.50 -1.15 -26.50
N ILE A 429 3.74 -1.15 -27.02
CA ILE A 429 4.04 -1.08 -28.48
C ILE A 429 3.41 -2.26 -29.22
N ARG A 430 3.33 -3.44 -28.59
CA ARG A 430 2.74 -4.65 -29.17
C ARG A 430 1.27 -4.50 -29.58
N PHE A 431 0.57 -3.49 -29.05
CA PHE A 431 -0.84 -3.20 -29.36
C PHE A 431 -1.05 -2.10 -30.40
N ASP A 432 0.01 -1.47 -30.93
CA ASP A 432 -0.12 -0.33 -31.86
C ASP A 432 -0.94 -0.66 -33.12
N ASP A 433 -0.87 -1.90 -33.61
CA ASP A 433 -1.58 -2.37 -34.80
C ASP A 433 -2.76 -3.31 -34.49
N ALA A 434 -3.10 -3.52 -33.21
CA ALA A 434 -4.16 -4.42 -32.79
C ALA A 434 -5.55 -3.92 -33.21
N ARG A 435 -6.46 -4.86 -33.48
CA ARG A 435 -7.86 -4.60 -33.85
C ARG A 435 -8.79 -5.42 -32.95
N MET A 436 -9.99 -4.90 -32.74
CA MET A 436 -11.00 -5.57 -31.93
C MET A 436 -11.86 -6.52 -32.77
N LEU A 437 -12.06 -7.72 -32.25
CA LEU A 437 -12.91 -8.78 -32.83
C LEU A 437 -14.04 -9.09 -31.84
N LYS A 438 -15.28 -9.16 -32.32
CA LYS A 438 -16.44 -9.50 -31.48
C LYS A 438 -16.49 -11.01 -31.21
N ASN A 439 -16.65 -11.42 -29.96
CA ASN A 439 -16.72 -12.82 -29.54
C ASN A 439 -18.20 -13.30 -29.50
N ASN A 440 -18.69 -13.79 -30.63
CA ASN A 440 -20.06 -14.31 -30.72
C ASN A 440 -20.25 -15.58 -29.86
N PRO A 441 -21.41 -15.77 -29.20
CA PRO A 441 -22.66 -14.97 -29.36
C PRO A 441 -22.80 -13.80 -28.35
N PHE A 442 -21.77 -13.44 -27.61
CA PHE A 442 -21.85 -12.45 -26.55
C PHE A 442 -21.95 -11.02 -27.11
N GLU A 443 -22.79 -10.19 -26.50
CA GLU A 443 -22.90 -8.77 -26.86
C GLU A 443 -21.80 -7.91 -26.19
N ASP A 444 -21.31 -8.36 -25.05
CA ASP A 444 -20.38 -7.71 -24.15
C ASP A 444 -18.97 -8.37 -24.14
N ALA A 445 -18.58 -9.01 -25.20
CA ALA A 445 -17.28 -9.66 -25.28
C ALA A 445 -16.56 -9.38 -26.61
N TRP A 446 -15.41 -8.76 -26.51
CA TRP A 446 -14.52 -8.43 -27.61
C TRP A 446 -13.09 -8.79 -27.23
N SER A 447 -12.30 -9.27 -28.18
CA SER A 447 -10.88 -9.56 -28.02
C SER A 447 -10.04 -8.78 -29.02
N MET A 448 -8.79 -8.49 -28.69
CA MET A 448 -7.78 -8.08 -29.69
C MET A 448 -7.57 -9.21 -30.70
N ASP A 449 -7.10 -8.88 -31.91
CA ASP A 449 -6.78 -9.86 -32.95
C ASP A 449 -5.39 -10.52 -32.73
N GLN A 450 -4.97 -10.63 -31.45
CA GLN A 450 -3.71 -11.23 -31.04
C GLN A 450 -3.80 -11.92 -29.68
N GLU A 451 -3.25 -13.12 -29.60
CA GLU A 451 -3.08 -13.89 -28.38
C GLU A 451 -1.84 -13.38 -27.63
N SER A 452 -1.99 -13.14 -26.31
CA SER A 452 -0.94 -12.52 -25.52
C SER A 452 -0.22 -13.51 -24.61
N ILE A 453 1.11 -13.53 -24.66
CA ILE A 453 1.94 -14.50 -23.93
C ILE A 453 1.84 -14.34 -22.43
N ASP A 454 1.86 -13.12 -21.92
CA ASP A 454 1.73 -12.83 -20.49
C ASP A 454 0.39 -13.32 -19.93
N LEU A 455 -0.74 -13.00 -20.58
CA LEU A 455 -2.07 -13.49 -20.20
C LEU A 455 -2.11 -15.02 -20.11
N ASN A 456 -1.61 -15.71 -21.14
CA ASN A 456 -1.64 -17.17 -21.17
C ASN A 456 -0.66 -17.81 -20.18
N ALA A 457 0.45 -17.13 -19.85
CA ALA A 457 1.36 -17.55 -18.78
C ALA A 457 0.71 -17.36 -17.40
N PHE A 458 -0.03 -16.28 -17.19
CA PHE A 458 -0.80 -16.05 -15.96
C PHE A 458 -1.91 -17.08 -15.80
N LEU A 459 -2.69 -17.36 -16.83
CA LEU A 459 -3.73 -18.39 -16.81
C LEU A 459 -3.16 -19.79 -16.53
N ALA A 460 -1.97 -20.10 -17.03
CA ALA A 460 -1.28 -21.35 -16.73
C ALA A 460 -0.87 -21.44 -15.25
N LEU A 461 -0.44 -20.33 -14.63
CA LEU A 461 -0.18 -20.25 -13.20
C LEU A 461 -1.47 -20.44 -12.40
N GLU A 462 -2.53 -19.70 -12.74
CA GLU A 462 -3.84 -19.78 -12.08
C GLU A 462 -4.40 -21.21 -12.13
N SER A 463 -4.34 -21.89 -13.29
CA SER A 463 -4.73 -23.30 -13.43
C SER A 463 -3.99 -24.20 -12.45
N ARG A 464 -2.66 -24.07 -12.37
CA ARG A 464 -1.82 -24.87 -11.47
C ARG A 464 -2.19 -24.63 -10.00
N LEU A 465 -2.43 -23.37 -9.61
CA LEU A 465 -2.79 -23.02 -8.25
C LEU A 465 -4.21 -23.46 -7.89
N LEU A 466 -5.17 -23.30 -8.81
CA LEU A 466 -6.53 -23.81 -8.61
C LEU A 466 -6.57 -25.34 -8.44
N LYS A 467 -5.75 -26.09 -9.17
CA LYS A 467 -5.57 -27.54 -8.96
C LYS A 467 -4.97 -27.85 -7.59
N LYS A 468 -3.97 -27.08 -7.15
CA LYS A 468 -3.39 -27.17 -5.80
C LYS A 468 -4.48 -26.97 -4.74
N PHE A 469 -5.31 -25.93 -4.88
CA PHE A 469 -6.41 -25.63 -3.96
C PHE A 469 -7.50 -26.71 -4.00
N ALA A 470 -7.92 -27.16 -5.18
CA ALA A 470 -8.90 -28.25 -5.33
C ALA A 470 -8.45 -29.51 -4.61
N ASN A 471 -7.19 -29.94 -4.82
CA ASN A 471 -6.60 -31.09 -4.13
C ASN A 471 -6.55 -30.90 -2.61
N MET A 472 -6.16 -29.70 -2.14
CA MET A 472 -6.11 -29.38 -0.71
C MET A 472 -7.51 -29.39 -0.05
N LEU A 473 -8.53 -29.00 -0.80
CA LEU A 473 -9.91 -28.91 -0.33
C LEU A 473 -10.71 -30.19 -0.53
N ASP A 474 -10.12 -31.20 -1.20
CA ASP A 474 -10.77 -32.46 -1.62
C ASP A 474 -12.03 -32.22 -2.45
N ILE A 475 -11.92 -31.34 -3.47
CA ILE A 475 -12.98 -31.02 -4.42
C ILE A 475 -12.45 -31.12 -5.86
N PRO A 476 -13.33 -31.40 -6.87
CA PRO A 476 -12.88 -31.50 -8.26
C PRO A 476 -12.43 -30.13 -8.81
N PHE A 477 -11.41 -30.17 -9.68
CA PHE A 477 -11.08 -29.04 -10.53
C PHE A 477 -11.89 -29.12 -11.84
N GLU A 478 -12.77 -28.16 -12.08
CA GLU A 478 -13.68 -28.11 -13.23
C GLU A 478 -13.29 -27.00 -14.23
N GLY A 479 -12.01 -26.66 -14.29
CA GLY A 479 -11.47 -25.62 -15.20
C GLY A 479 -10.84 -26.19 -16.47
N ALA A 480 -10.75 -25.37 -17.50
CA ALA A 480 -9.92 -25.65 -18.67
C ALA A 480 -8.43 -25.71 -18.27
N ASP A 481 -7.64 -26.53 -18.94
CA ASP A 481 -6.20 -26.61 -18.73
C ASP A 481 -5.45 -26.69 -20.05
N TYR A 482 -4.85 -25.59 -20.42
CA TYR A 482 -4.03 -25.46 -21.61
C TYR A 482 -2.56 -25.09 -21.27
N SER A 483 -2.17 -25.23 -20.00
CA SER A 483 -0.88 -24.75 -19.48
C SER A 483 0.33 -25.43 -20.17
N ASP A 484 0.23 -26.71 -20.53
CA ASP A 484 1.28 -27.49 -21.18
C ASP A 484 1.61 -27.04 -22.62
N LYS A 485 0.75 -26.23 -23.24
CA LYS A 485 0.89 -25.77 -24.63
C LYS A 485 1.41 -24.34 -24.76
N VAL A 486 1.50 -23.58 -23.66
CA VAL A 486 1.82 -22.15 -23.70
C VAL A 486 3.26 -21.91 -24.11
N ALA A 487 4.21 -22.61 -23.50
CA ALA A 487 5.63 -22.38 -23.71
C ALA A 487 6.05 -22.52 -25.18
N ASP A 488 5.75 -23.67 -25.81
CA ASP A 488 6.14 -23.92 -27.17
C ASP A 488 5.36 -23.10 -28.20
N TYR A 489 4.14 -22.73 -27.89
CA TYR A 489 3.29 -21.94 -28.77
C TYR A 489 3.80 -20.51 -28.95
N PHE A 490 4.23 -19.86 -27.89
CA PHE A 490 4.65 -18.46 -27.93
C PHE A 490 6.17 -18.25 -28.08
N PHE A 491 6.98 -19.31 -28.02
CA PHE A 491 8.43 -19.20 -28.15
C PHE A 491 8.89 -19.23 -29.63
N ASP A 492 9.48 -18.15 -30.10
CA ASP A 492 10.14 -18.10 -31.42
C ASP A 492 11.58 -18.62 -31.31
N LYS A 493 11.80 -19.85 -31.80
CA LYS A 493 13.12 -20.52 -31.78
C LYS A 493 14.20 -19.76 -32.58
N ASN A 494 13.80 -19.00 -33.61
CA ASN A 494 14.73 -18.21 -34.41
C ASN A 494 15.23 -16.96 -33.69
N ASN A 495 14.32 -16.27 -32.99
CA ASN A 495 14.64 -15.08 -32.24
C ASN A 495 14.97 -15.39 -30.77
N ARG A 496 14.79 -16.65 -30.31
CA ARG A 496 15.07 -17.11 -28.94
C ARG A 496 14.37 -16.27 -27.88
N PHE A 497 13.09 -15.94 -28.13
CA PHE A 497 12.30 -15.05 -27.27
C PHE A 497 10.81 -15.38 -27.35
N PHE A 498 10.03 -15.00 -26.34
CA PHE A 498 8.59 -15.14 -26.34
C PHE A 498 7.94 -13.90 -26.96
N PHE A 499 6.90 -14.11 -27.78
CA PHE A 499 6.16 -13.06 -28.45
C PHE A 499 4.67 -13.40 -28.52
N ASP A 500 3.84 -12.37 -28.56
CA ASP A 500 2.43 -12.50 -28.92
C ASP A 500 2.25 -13.04 -30.34
N ARG A 501 1.07 -13.59 -30.61
CA ARG A 501 0.75 -14.15 -31.94
C ARG A 501 -0.51 -13.53 -32.52
N ARG A 502 -0.45 -13.17 -33.78
CA ARG A 502 -1.60 -12.65 -34.52
C ARG A 502 -2.57 -13.79 -34.87
N LEU A 503 -3.87 -13.57 -34.62
CA LEU A 503 -4.91 -14.56 -34.88
C LEU A 503 -5.07 -14.89 -36.38
N ALA A 504 -4.92 -13.90 -37.27
CA ALA A 504 -5.20 -14.04 -38.70
C ALA A 504 -4.27 -15.05 -39.41
N ASP A 505 -2.99 -15.13 -39.03
CA ASP A 505 -1.98 -15.92 -39.71
C ASP A 505 -1.00 -16.66 -38.79
N GLY A 506 -1.21 -16.53 -37.46
CA GLY A 506 -0.37 -17.17 -36.44
C GLY A 506 1.06 -16.65 -36.38
N LYS A 507 1.38 -15.51 -37.01
CA LYS A 507 2.73 -14.94 -36.99
C LYS A 507 3.02 -14.25 -35.67
N PHE A 508 4.27 -14.31 -35.24
CA PHE A 508 4.77 -13.61 -34.09
C PHE A 508 4.74 -12.08 -34.28
N ILE A 509 4.29 -11.35 -33.28
CA ILE A 509 4.39 -9.90 -33.15
C ILE A 509 5.74 -9.62 -32.48
N LYS A 510 6.76 -9.29 -33.27
CA LYS A 510 8.16 -9.30 -32.83
C LYS A 510 8.57 -7.99 -32.15
N GLU A 511 7.81 -7.59 -31.15
CA GLU A 511 8.19 -6.54 -30.23
C GLU A 511 8.87 -7.17 -29.00
N TYR A 512 10.13 -6.79 -28.73
CA TYR A 512 10.86 -7.28 -27.57
C TYR A 512 10.41 -6.51 -26.32
N GLY A 513 9.48 -7.05 -25.56
CA GLY A 513 8.84 -6.40 -24.43
C GLY A 513 8.85 -7.23 -23.15
N CYS A 514 8.37 -6.62 -22.09
CA CYS A 514 8.33 -7.19 -20.75
C CYS A 514 7.30 -8.33 -20.58
N GLU A 515 6.34 -8.47 -21.48
CA GLU A 515 5.41 -9.60 -21.52
C GLU A 515 6.12 -10.94 -21.53
N ALA A 516 7.34 -10.98 -22.07
CA ALA A 516 8.18 -12.18 -22.10
C ALA A 516 8.80 -12.55 -20.74
N TYR A 517 8.69 -11.72 -19.70
CA TYR A 517 9.14 -12.07 -18.36
C TYR A 517 8.12 -12.96 -17.62
N ALA A 518 6.85 -12.86 -17.97
CA ALA A 518 5.78 -13.64 -17.37
C ALA A 518 6.01 -15.16 -17.46
N PRO A 519 6.38 -15.76 -18.62
CA PRO A 519 6.69 -17.19 -18.72
C PRO A 519 7.81 -17.66 -17.78
N LEU A 520 8.79 -16.80 -17.50
CA LEU A 520 9.90 -17.11 -16.58
C LEU A 520 9.41 -17.11 -15.13
N TRP A 521 8.67 -16.08 -14.76
CA TRP A 521 8.13 -15.93 -13.40
C TRP A 521 7.11 -17.01 -13.06
N THR A 522 6.20 -17.32 -13.98
CA THR A 522 5.16 -18.34 -13.81
C THR A 522 5.68 -19.79 -13.92
N LYS A 523 6.96 -19.98 -14.23
CA LYS A 523 7.56 -21.30 -14.52
C LYS A 523 6.89 -22.05 -15.70
N VAL A 524 6.35 -21.32 -16.66
CA VAL A 524 5.80 -21.87 -17.90
C VAL A 524 6.92 -22.18 -18.90
N ALA A 525 7.94 -21.32 -18.97
CA ALA A 525 9.10 -21.53 -19.83
C ALA A 525 9.87 -22.81 -19.46
N THR A 526 10.46 -23.48 -20.43
CA THR A 526 11.40 -24.57 -20.16
C THR A 526 12.79 -24.02 -19.78
N PRO A 527 13.61 -24.77 -19.00
CA PRO A 527 14.99 -24.35 -18.71
C PRO A 527 15.82 -24.04 -19.97
N ASP A 528 15.61 -24.79 -21.05
CA ASP A 528 16.29 -24.56 -22.31
C ASP A 528 15.88 -23.26 -22.99
N GLN A 529 14.58 -22.91 -22.96
CA GLN A 529 14.07 -21.63 -23.47
C GLN A 529 14.65 -20.46 -22.70
N VAL A 530 14.71 -20.55 -21.36
CA VAL A 530 15.31 -19.50 -20.52
C VAL A 530 16.80 -19.35 -20.79
N ALA A 531 17.54 -20.46 -20.93
CA ALA A 531 18.96 -20.41 -21.30
C ALA A 531 19.19 -19.74 -22.66
N GLN A 532 18.28 -19.93 -23.62
CA GLN A 532 18.33 -19.26 -24.92
C GLN A 532 18.00 -17.76 -24.86
N MET A 533 17.11 -17.33 -23.92
CA MET A 533 16.79 -15.92 -23.72
C MET A 533 17.88 -15.15 -22.98
N LEU A 534 18.66 -15.82 -22.15
CA LEU A 534 19.61 -15.18 -21.23
C LEU A 534 20.56 -14.18 -21.92
N PRO A 535 21.17 -14.47 -23.10
CA PRO A 535 22.01 -13.48 -23.77
C PRO A 535 21.30 -12.19 -24.15
N LEU A 536 19.98 -12.24 -24.44
CA LEU A 536 19.18 -11.04 -24.74
C LEU A 536 18.86 -10.26 -23.45
N LEU A 537 18.54 -10.96 -22.37
CA LEU A 537 18.26 -10.35 -21.07
C LEU A 537 19.50 -9.68 -20.46
N GLU A 538 20.71 -10.17 -20.78
CA GLU A 538 22.00 -9.61 -20.35
C GLU A 538 22.55 -8.54 -21.31
N ASP A 539 21.92 -8.33 -22.45
CA ASP A 539 22.37 -7.33 -23.43
C ASP A 539 22.08 -5.91 -22.92
N THR A 540 23.15 -5.14 -22.72
CA THR A 540 23.08 -3.76 -22.19
C THR A 540 22.43 -2.77 -23.16
N THR A 541 22.32 -3.14 -24.44
CA THR A 541 21.61 -2.35 -25.45
C THR A 541 20.12 -2.66 -25.51
N LYS A 542 19.66 -3.69 -24.78
CA LYS A 542 18.27 -4.17 -24.77
C LYS A 542 17.64 -4.12 -23.38
N PHE A 543 17.94 -5.10 -22.52
CA PHE A 543 17.25 -5.31 -21.26
C PHE A 543 18.13 -5.09 -20.03
N SER A 544 19.46 -5.22 -20.12
CA SER A 544 20.39 -4.96 -19.02
C SER A 544 20.87 -3.50 -19.04
N THR A 545 19.92 -2.58 -19.11
CA THR A 545 20.14 -1.13 -19.09
C THR A 545 20.64 -0.65 -17.74
N TYR A 546 20.88 0.65 -17.54
CA TYR A 546 21.34 1.19 -16.25
C TYR A 546 20.42 0.76 -15.10
N ILE A 547 19.10 0.91 -15.23
CA ILE A 547 18.14 0.17 -14.40
C ILE A 547 17.68 -1.04 -15.24
N PRO A 548 17.83 -2.29 -14.76
CA PRO A 548 17.55 -3.47 -15.56
C PRO A 548 16.07 -3.72 -15.81
N PHE A 549 15.77 -4.36 -16.91
CA PHE A 549 14.45 -4.85 -17.31
C PHE A 549 13.41 -3.77 -17.60
N PRO A 550 13.71 -2.89 -18.60
CA PRO A 550 12.72 -1.96 -19.13
C PRO A 550 11.51 -2.69 -19.72
N THR A 551 10.38 -1.97 -19.84
CA THR A 551 9.16 -2.53 -20.45
C THR A 551 9.30 -2.85 -21.94
N VAL A 552 10.26 -2.26 -22.63
CA VAL A 552 10.61 -2.52 -24.03
C VAL A 552 12.12 -2.50 -24.18
N ALA A 553 12.68 -3.35 -25.05
CA ALA A 553 14.10 -3.36 -25.34
C ALA A 553 14.58 -1.95 -25.76
N ALA A 554 15.69 -1.48 -25.18
CA ALA A 554 16.16 -0.10 -25.35
C ALA A 554 16.63 0.24 -26.78
N ASP A 555 16.88 -0.76 -27.62
CA ASP A 555 17.18 -0.59 -29.04
C ASP A 555 15.93 -0.58 -29.95
N ASN A 556 14.72 -0.67 -29.39
CA ASN A 556 13.49 -0.56 -30.16
C ASN A 556 13.32 0.87 -30.70
N PRO A 557 13.00 1.09 -31.98
CA PRO A 557 12.81 2.43 -32.56
C PRO A 557 11.72 3.27 -31.88
N LYS A 558 10.76 2.64 -31.20
CA LYS A 558 9.66 3.29 -30.48
C LYS A 558 9.95 3.42 -28.97
N TYR A 559 11.14 2.99 -28.52
CA TYR A 559 11.53 3.08 -27.12
C TYR A 559 11.55 4.53 -26.61
N ASN A 560 10.96 4.74 -25.43
CA ASN A 560 10.97 6.04 -24.75
C ASN A 560 11.07 5.81 -23.23
N PRO A 561 12.18 6.16 -22.57
CA PRO A 561 12.40 5.90 -21.15
C PRO A 561 11.41 6.63 -20.21
N LYS A 562 10.59 7.54 -20.74
CA LYS A 562 9.50 8.25 -20.06
C LYS A 562 8.12 7.98 -20.68
N GLY A 563 8.02 6.97 -21.55
CA GLY A 563 6.86 6.70 -22.41
C GLY A 563 5.78 5.79 -21.79
N TYR A 564 5.67 5.73 -20.48
CA TYR A 564 4.73 4.92 -19.72
C TYR A 564 5.02 3.40 -19.87
N TRP A 565 4.34 2.65 -20.75
CA TRP A 565 4.66 1.22 -21.04
C TRP A 565 5.57 1.04 -22.28
N ARG A 566 6.29 2.09 -22.70
CA ARG A 566 7.16 2.10 -23.88
C ARG A 566 8.65 2.24 -23.56
N GLY A 567 9.07 1.87 -22.35
CA GLY A 567 10.48 1.95 -21.97
C GLY A 567 10.79 2.10 -20.49
N PRO A 568 10.01 2.83 -19.66
CA PRO A 568 10.30 2.98 -18.25
C PRO A 568 10.40 1.65 -17.51
N ILE A 569 10.99 1.71 -16.33
CA ILE A 569 10.98 0.61 -15.36
C ILE A 569 9.65 0.59 -14.64
N TRP A 570 8.93 -0.51 -14.77
CA TRP A 570 7.81 -0.89 -13.93
C TRP A 570 8.26 -2.04 -13.01
N LEU A 571 8.17 -1.82 -11.70
CA LEU A 571 8.81 -2.72 -10.73
C LEU A 571 8.19 -4.11 -10.65
N ASP A 572 6.94 -4.30 -11.08
CA ASP A 572 6.34 -5.61 -11.24
C ASP A 572 7.02 -6.42 -12.34
N GLN A 573 7.26 -5.79 -13.50
CA GLN A 573 7.92 -6.44 -14.64
C GLN A 573 9.38 -6.74 -14.33
N THR A 574 10.06 -5.80 -13.66
CA THR A 574 11.42 -6.02 -13.14
C THR A 574 11.46 -7.18 -12.14
N TYR A 575 10.48 -7.25 -11.22
CA TYR A 575 10.35 -8.37 -10.30
C TYR A 575 10.12 -9.70 -11.04
N PHE A 576 9.22 -9.73 -12.02
CA PHE A 576 8.97 -10.94 -12.81
C PHE A 576 10.21 -11.44 -13.51
N ALA A 577 11.02 -10.54 -14.10
CA ALA A 577 12.29 -10.90 -14.71
C ALA A 577 13.29 -11.45 -13.69
N ILE A 578 13.52 -10.74 -12.58
CA ILE A 578 14.49 -11.12 -11.54
C ILE A 578 14.07 -12.43 -10.86
N ARG A 579 12.81 -12.53 -10.44
CA ARG A 579 12.27 -13.75 -9.82
C ARG A 579 12.26 -14.91 -10.81
N GLY A 580 11.94 -14.62 -12.08
CA GLY A 580 12.02 -15.59 -13.17
C GLY A 580 13.42 -16.18 -13.29
N LEU A 581 14.46 -15.38 -13.35
CA LEU A 581 15.85 -15.85 -13.38
C LEU A 581 16.16 -16.74 -12.15
N ARG A 582 15.72 -16.34 -10.98
CA ARG A 582 15.90 -17.12 -9.73
C ARG A 582 15.20 -18.48 -9.79
N ASN A 583 13.99 -18.54 -10.37
CA ASN A 583 13.23 -19.79 -10.56
C ASN A 583 13.97 -20.85 -11.39
N TYR A 584 14.91 -20.44 -12.24
CA TYR A 584 15.71 -21.32 -13.11
C TYR A 584 17.18 -21.43 -12.67
N GLY A 585 17.47 -21.13 -11.40
CA GLY A 585 18.80 -21.34 -10.80
C GLY A 585 19.80 -20.22 -11.03
N TYR A 586 19.43 -19.10 -11.68
CA TYR A 586 20.29 -17.93 -11.86
C TYR A 586 20.26 -16.98 -10.65
N SER A 587 20.26 -17.53 -9.40
CA SER A 587 20.08 -16.77 -8.16
C SER A 587 21.12 -15.67 -8.00
N LYS A 588 22.40 -15.92 -8.34
CA LYS A 588 23.44 -14.90 -8.24
C LYS A 588 23.16 -13.70 -9.14
N LYS A 589 22.72 -13.91 -10.38
CA LYS A 589 22.33 -12.82 -11.29
C LYS A 589 21.10 -12.07 -10.78
N ALA A 590 20.14 -12.80 -10.25
CA ALA A 590 18.94 -12.20 -9.65
C ALA A 590 19.32 -11.28 -8.46
N ASP A 591 20.28 -11.68 -7.63
CA ASP A 591 20.80 -10.85 -6.55
C ASP A 591 21.53 -9.60 -7.08
N GLU A 592 22.40 -9.77 -8.07
CA GLU A 592 23.10 -8.66 -8.73
C GLU A 592 22.12 -7.62 -9.31
N TYR A 593 21.05 -8.06 -9.99
CA TYR A 593 20.03 -7.18 -10.53
C TYR A 593 19.17 -6.53 -9.43
N THR A 594 18.87 -7.25 -8.35
CA THR A 594 18.15 -6.69 -7.19
C THR A 594 18.93 -5.53 -6.58
N LEU A 595 20.24 -5.69 -6.36
CA LEU A 595 21.09 -4.62 -5.83
C LEU A 595 21.17 -3.43 -6.81
N GLN A 596 21.24 -3.69 -8.13
CA GLN A 596 21.20 -2.60 -9.11
C GLN A 596 19.92 -1.78 -9.02
N VAL A 597 18.76 -2.42 -8.80
CA VAL A 597 17.49 -1.74 -8.57
C VAL A 597 17.56 -0.89 -7.30
N PHE A 598 18.02 -1.46 -6.20
CA PHE A 598 18.06 -0.77 -4.90
C PHE A 598 19.04 0.40 -4.88
N ASP A 599 20.18 0.28 -5.56
CA ASP A 599 21.23 1.30 -5.57
C ASP A 599 20.99 2.43 -6.56
N ARG A 600 20.29 2.14 -7.65
CA ARG A 600 20.20 3.06 -8.80
C ARG A 600 18.86 3.79 -8.95
N LEU A 601 17.78 3.26 -8.35
CA LEU A 601 16.51 3.98 -8.33
C LEU A 601 16.59 5.15 -7.33
N GLN A 602 16.26 6.35 -7.82
CA GLN A 602 16.27 7.56 -6.99
C GLN A 602 15.15 7.54 -5.96
N GLY A 603 15.44 8.01 -4.76
CA GLY A 603 14.45 8.16 -3.70
C GLY A 603 14.25 6.95 -2.81
N LEU A 604 14.90 5.80 -3.05
CA LEU A 604 14.71 4.62 -2.21
C LEU A 604 15.43 4.72 -0.87
N LYS A 605 16.60 5.35 -0.84
CA LYS A 605 17.46 5.45 0.35
C LYS A 605 17.39 6.82 1.07
N ASP A 606 16.73 7.81 0.50
CA ASP A 606 16.47 9.14 1.06
C ASP A 606 15.03 9.30 1.57
N ASP A 607 14.52 10.52 1.71
CA ASP A 607 13.16 10.83 2.18
C ASP A 607 12.13 11.03 1.06
N ALA A 608 12.51 10.83 -0.20
CA ALA A 608 11.58 10.95 -1.31
C ALA A 608 10.60 9.76 -1.38
N PRO A 609 9.36 9.94 -1.86
CA PRO A 609 8.39 8.85 -1.98
C PRO A 609 8.79 7.83 -3.05
N ILE A 610 8.30 6.59 -2.90
CA ILE A 610 8.34 5.55 -3.93
C ILE A 610 7.36 5.96 -5.03
N HIS A 611 7.79 5.89 -6.30
CA HIS A 611 7.01 6.34 -7.45
C HIS A 611 6.45 5.18 -8.28
N GLU A 612 5.50 5.50 -9.16
CA GLU A 612 4.79 4.57 -10.04
C GLU A 612 5.75 3.83 -10.98
N ASN A 613 6.61 4.57 -11.65
CA ASN A 613 7.65 4.02 -12.51
C ASN A 613 8.90 4.92 -12.51
N TYR A 614 9.95 4.46 -13.21
CA TYR A 614 11.26 5.10 -13.16
C TYR A 614 11.91 5.15 -14.53
N ASP A 615 12.69 6.21 -14.79
CA ASP A 615 13.48 6.35 -16.00
C ASP A 615 14.59 5.29 -16.06
N THR A 616 14.68 4.59 -17.16
CA THR A 616 15.59 3.45 -17.37
C THR A 616 17.07 3.82 -17.35
N HIS A 617 17.41 5.06 -17.74
CA HIS A 617 18.79 5.51 -17.89
C HIS A 617 19.33 6.26 -16.67
N SER A 618 18.46 6.84 -15.86
CA SER A 618 18.85 7.70 -14.74
C SER A 618 18.32 7.23 -13.39
N GLY A 619 17.31 6.35 -13.38
CA GLY A 619 16.57 5.99 -12.17
C GLY A 619 15.67 7.13 -11.65
N GLU A 620 15.46 8.19 -12.45
CA GLU A 620 14.58 9.30 -12.09
C GLU A 620 13.16 8.82 -11.82
N ARG A 621 12.53 9.35 -10.77
CA ARG A 621 11.16 9.06 -10.37
C ARG A 621 10.16 9.64 -11.36
N LEU A 622 9.19 8.84 -11.81
CA LEU A 622 8.18 9.25 -12.78
C LEU A 622 6.76 9.02 -12.23
N LYS A 623 5.80 9.82 -12.70
CA LYS A 623 4.36 9.70 -12.43
C LYS A 623 3.99 9.82 -10.95
N ALA A 624 3.07 8.98 -10.45
CA ALA A 624 2.48 9.11 -9.13
C ALA A 624 3.47 8.80 -7.99
N PRO A 625 3.58 9.65 -6.95
CA PRO A 625 4.33 9.36 -5.73
C PRO A 625 3.53 8.44 -4.80
N HIS A 626 4.18 7.89 -3.77
CA HIS A 626 3.60 6.98 -2.77
C HIS A 626 2.86 5.79 -3.39
N PHE A 627 3.49 5.13 -4.35
CA PHE A 627 2.83 4.15 -5.20
C PHE A 627 2.95 2.73 -4.63
N SER A 628 1.80 2.14 -4.24
CA SER A 628 1.70 0.83 -3.59
C SER A 628 2.22 -0.32 -4.45
N TRP A 629 2.02 -0.26 -5.76
CA TRP A 629 2.51 -1.25 -6.72
C TRP A 629 4.02 -1.43 -6.66
N SER A 630 4.74 -0.31 -6.78
CA SER A 630 6.20 -0.30 -6.69
C SER A 630 6.69 -0.73 -5.31
N ALA A 631 6.00 -0.27 -4.25
CA ALA A 631 6.31 -0.63 -2.87
C ALA A 631 6.14 -2.14 -2.63
N ALA A 632 5.07 -2.76 -3.14
CA ALA A 632 4.84 -4.20 -3.03
C ALA A 632 5.97 -5.01 -3.66
N HIS A 633 6.42 -4.63 -4.87
CA HIS A 633 7.46 -5.37 -5.58
C HIS A 633 8.87 -5.11 -5.02
N LEU A 634 9.15 -3.91 -4.52
CA LEU A 634 10.40 -3.65 -3.78
C LEU A 634 10.48 -4.51 -2.50
N LEU A 635 9.36 -4.66 -1.79
CA LEU A 635 9.30 -5.52 -0.61
C LEU A 635 9.52 -6.99 -0.97
N MET A 636 8.93 -7.47 -2.07
CA MET A 636 9.14 -8.84 -2.56
C MET A 636 10.58 -9.06 -3.06
N LEU A 637 11.20 -8.09 -3.73
CA LEU A 637 12.62 -8.16 -4.11
C LEU A 637 13.54 -8.22 -2.89
N TYR A 638 13.25 -7.42 -1.85
CA TYR A 638 13.97 -7.46 -0.59
C TYR A 638 13.83 -8.81 0.11
N ASP A 639 12.62 -9.38 0.11
CA ASP A 639 12.36 -10.69 0.71
C ASP A 639 13.05 -11.83 -0.03
N ASP A 640 13.12 -11.77 -1.36
CA ASP A 640 13.70 -12.81 -2.22
C ASP A 640 15.23 -12.77 -2.31
N TYR A 641 15.87 -11.64 -1.98
CA TYR A 641 17.31 -11.49 -2.07
C TYR A 641 18.06 -12.58 -1.28
N GLY A 642 19.08 -13.19 -1.89
CA GLY A 642 19.88 -14.26 -1.30
C GLY A 642 19.18 -15.63 -1.19
N LYS A 643 17.88 -15.74 -1.51
CA LYS A 643 17.16 -17.01 -1.44
C LYS A 643 17.43 -17.88 -2.67
N VAL A 644 17.53 -19.18 -2.44
CA VAL A 644 17.56 -20.21 -3.49
C VAL A 644 16.22 -20.96 -3.41
N PHE A 645 15.44 -20.91 -4.47
CA PHE A 645 14.22 -21.68 -4.56
C PHE A 645 14.56 -23.03 -5.17
N ASN A 646 14.70 -24.04 -4.32
CA ASN A 646 14.81 -25.42 -4.80
C ASN A 646 13.45 -25.83 -5.38
N GLU A 647 13.47 -26.54 -6.53
CA GLU A 647 12.30 -27.05 -7.25
C GLU A 647 11.34 -27.85 -6.39
#